data_25e9ab548a29be838099ecbcbc050119
#
_entry.id   25e9ab548a29be838099ecbcbc050119
#
_cell.length_a   1.000
_cell.length_b   1.000
_cell.length_c   1.000
_cell.angle_alpha   90.00
_cell.angle_beta   90.00
_cell.angle_gamma   90.00
#
_symmetry.space_group_name_H-M   'P 1'
#
loop_
_entity.id
_entity.type
_entity.pdbx_description
1 polymer ?
#
loop_
_entity_poly.entity_id
_entity_poly.type
_entity_poly.pdbx_seq_one_letter_code
_entity_poly.pdbx_strand_id
1 'polypeptide(L)'
;QNFYMVIHPPTMYTGFVGLTIPYAFGMAALITGYLDDSWIRAVRRWTMISWLFLSVGLGLGMIWAYEELGWGGYWGWDPVENAALLPWFTATAFLHSIRVQEQRGMLRVWNVTLVILTFFLTIFGTFLTRSGIVQSVHAFGEDPALARMFLIFMITILTVSFGLVIYRLPLLKARNELDSWVSREAAFLANNWILLFSAFFVLFATMFPTLSEAITGERLTVGPPFFNRWMLPIGLMLLLLTGVGPLLAWRKSTVSNLRDQFLVPVGAAVVVGGALFALGVRVWTSGLCFALCAFVVGTISQEFWRGARVRQGATGTDVFTALIGLVSRNKRRYGGYIVHIGIVLIFLGFAGEGFKQDEQVLLRPGQQTQVGDFVIRLDAVRVTDDGQKQMITGHTTVFRGREEVARMYPAKWFFRKHEDEPTTEVAIRRTFSEDVYLVLAAFNLEEQSASMEIVVNPLVNWVWMGFGILALGTGIALLPETVFAFALARVPANAVTTSLLLLSLLLWPAAVIAQNGQTVPTAERGALERQLEGEILCTCGCRRPLNDCGMFNCQGHMTQTAKLRQFLGEGQDHDAVIASFVRDFGSEAVLAAPVDRGFNRLAWLFPYLAAAAALFGIVVTARRWSRQAVPAVAGDAGLDPALSARLDDELRNLD
;
A
#
# COMPACT_ATOMS: atom_id res chain seq x y z
N GLN A 1 -7.58 21.87 -13.48
CA GLN A 1 -6.77 20.69 -13.89
C GLN A 1 -5.81 20.36 -12.77
N ASN A 2 -5.89 19.12 -12.27
CA ASN A 2 -5.01 18.64 -11.20
C ASN A 2 -3.64 18.26 -11.78
N PHE A 3 -2.58 18.66 -11.07
CA PHE A 3 -1.20 18.34 -11.48
C PHE A 3 -0.94 16.81 -11.51
N TYR A 4 -1.51 16.07 -10.57
CA TYR A 4 -1.32 14.61 -10.48
C TYR A 4 -1.99 13.88 -11.64
N MET A 5 -3.12 14.38 -12.17
CA MET A 5 -3.75 13.86 -13.38
C MET A 5 -2.78 13.85 -14.58
N VAL A 6 -1.87 14.83 -14.65
CA VAL A 6 -0.91 14.95 -15.76
C VAL A 6 0.28 14.00 -15.58
N ILE A 7 0.81 13.88 -14.35
CA ILE A 7 2.07 13.15 -14.11
C ILE A 7 1.87 11.68 -13.72
N HIS A 8 0.71 11.30 -13.14
CA HIS A 8 0.42 9.92 -12.72
C HIS A 8 0.43 8.93 -13.88
N PRO A 9 -0.33 9.10 -14.98
CA PRO A 9 -0.38 8.11 -16.06
C PRO A 9 0.99 7.84 -16.70
N PRO A 10 1.79 8.83 -17.14
CA PRO A 10 3.09 8.55 -17.73
C PRO A 10 4.06 7.89 -16.75
N THR A 11 3.99 8.23 -15.46
CA THR A 11 4.81 7.58 -14.42
C THR A 11 4.43 6.11 -14.27
N MET A 12 3.14 5.82 -14.19
CA MET A 12 2.64 4.45 -14.09
C MET A 12 3.01 3.62 -15.32
N TYR A 13 2.79 4.15 -16.54
CA TYR A 13 3.15 3.45 -17.77
C TYR A 13 4.65 3.20 -17.90
N THR A 14 5.50 4.13 -17.45
CA THR A 14 6.95 3.90 -17.42
C THR A 14 7.31 2.69 -16.57
N GLY A 15 6.64 2.51 -15.42
CA GLY A 15 6.80 1.33 -14.58
C GLY A 15 6.35 0.05 -15.27
N PHE A 16 5.13 0.05 -15.87
CA PHE A 16 4.57 -1.10 -16.58
C PHE A 16 5.44 -1.53 -17.76
N VAL A 17 5.74 -0.61 -18.68
CA VAL A 17 6.54 -0.89 -19.87
C VAL A 17 7.96 -1.28 -19.49
N GLY A 18 8.53 -0.65 -18.48
CA GLY A 18 9.87 -0.98 -18.00
C GLY A 18 10.06 -2.43 -17.55
N LEU A 19 9.00 -3.10 -17.08
CA LEU A 19 9.03 -4.52 -16.70
C LEU A 19 9.15 -5.49 -17.90
N THR A 20 8.97 -5.01 -19.12
CA THR A 20 9.28 -5.77 -20.33
C THR A 20 10.76 -6.11 -20.43
N ILE A 21 11.65 -5.21 -19.96
CA ILE A 21 13.10 -5.39 -20.05
C ILE A 21 13.57 -6.58 -19.20
N PRO A 22 13.23 -6.68 -17.90
CA PRO A 22 13.52 -7.89 -17.11
C PRO A 22 13.01 -9.17 -17.74
N TYR A 23 11.79 -9.17 -18.27
CA TYR A 23 11.21 -10.31 -18.96
C TYR A 23 12.03 -10.71 -20.20
N ALA A 24 12.37 -9.76 -21.06
CA ALA A 24 13.14 -10.01 -22.27
C ALA A 24 14.53 -10.63 -21.94
N PHE A 25 15.22 -10.12 -20.92
CA PHE A 25 16.48 -10.71 -20.44
C PHE A 25 16.28 -12.13 -19.88
N GLY A 26 15.23 -12.36 -19.11
CA GLY A 26 14.89 -13.68 -18.58
C GLY A 26 14.59 -14.69 -19.69
N MET A 27 13.81 -14.29 -20.70
CA MET A 27 13.51 -15.11 -21.88
C MET A 27 14.76 -15.39 -22.71
N ALA A 28 15.61 -14.39 -22.95
CA ALA A 28 16.89 -14.57 -23.64
C ALA A 28 17.79 -15.59 -22.92
N ALA A 29 17.89 -15.49 -21.59
CA ALA A 29 18.65 -16.44 -20.78
C ALA A 29 18.09 -17.88 -20.86
N LEU A 30 16.74 -18.03 -20.87
CA LEU A 30 16.09 -19.33 -21.04
C LEU A 30 16.33 -19.91 -22.45
N ILE A 31 16.19 -19.10 -23.51
CA ILE A 31 16.37 -19.52 -24.89
C ILE A 31 17.82 -19.96 -25.13
N THR A 32 18.79 -19.15 -24.74
CA THR A 32 20.22 -19.42 -24.97
C THR A 32 20.80 -20.45 -24.02
N GLY A 33 20.17 -20.66 -22.84
CA GLY A 33 20.68 -21.51 -21.77
C GLY A 33 21.76 -20.85 -20.90
N TYR A 34 22.08 -19.57 -21.14
CA TYR A 34 23.00 -18.80 -20.28
C TYR A 34 22.26 -18.34 -19.01
N LEU A 35 22.15 -19.29 -18.06
CA LEU A 35 21.45 -19.12 -16.79
C LEU A 35 22.40 -18.91 -15.61
N ASP A 36 23.56 -18.32 -15.86
CA ASP A 36 24.50 -17.86 -14.82
C ASP A 36 24.00 -16.60 -14.10
N ASP A 37 24.76 -16.07 -13.16
CA ASP A 37 24.32 -14.91 -12.37
C ASP A 37 24.54 -13.56 -13.10
N SER A 38 25.01 -13.57 -14.36
CA SER A 38 25.29 -12.35 -15.14
C SER A 38 24.01 -11.64 -15.58
N TRP A 39 23.01 -12.38 -16.10
CA TRP A 39 21.73 -11.81 -16.52
C TRP A 39 20.95 -11.21 -15.34
N ILE A 40 21.05 -11.82 -14.15
CA ILE A 40 20.39 -11.37 -12.93
C ILE A 40 20.84 -9.97 -12.52
N ARG A 41 22.13 -9.64 -12.67
CA ARG A 41 22.64 -8.30 -12.34
C ARG A 41 22.02 -7.20 -13.21
N ALA A 42 21.84 -7.48 -14.50
CA ALA A 42 21.14 -6.56 -15.41
C ALA A 42 19.65 -6.44 -15.07
N VAL A 43 18.97 -7.57 -14.93
CA VAL A 43 17.53 -7.64 -14.62
C VAL A 43 17.21 -6.93 -13.32
N ARG A 44 17.99 -7.12 -12.27
CA ARG A 44 17.78 -6.46 -10.98
C ARG A 44 17.73 -4.93 -11.12
N ARG A 45 18.66 -4.33 -11.86
CA ARG A 45 18.72 -2.87 -12.02
C ARG A 45 17.50 -2.35 -12.75
N TRP A 46 17.10 -3.00 -13.84
CA TRP A 46 15.92 -2.62 -14.59
C TRP A 46 14.62 -2.84 -13.80
N THR A 47 14.53 -3.94 -13.06
CA THR A 47 13.38 -4.16 -12.15
C THR A 47 13.28 -3.09 -11.09
N MET A 48 14.40 -2.67 -10.47
CA MET A 48 14.40 -1.58 -9.48
C MET A 48 13.93 -0.24 -10.09
N ILE A 49 14.34 0.07 -11.33
CA ILE A 49 13.90 1.28 -12.03
C ILE A 49 12.38 1.21 -12.27
N SER A 50 11.90 0.11 -12.84
CA SER A 50 10.47 -0.08 -13.13
C SER A 50 9.64 -0.09 -11.84
N TRP A 51 10.14 -0.74 -10.79
CA TRP A 51 9.50 -0.78 -9.48
C TRP A 51 9.42 0.61 -8.82
N LEU A 52 10.45 1.45 -9.00
CA LEU A 52 10.44 2.85 -8.55
C LEU A 52 9.30 3.62 -9.23
N PHE A 53 9.21 3.53 -10.55
CA PHE A 53 8.15 4.21 -11.30
C PHE A 53 6.76 3.69 -10.95
N LEU A 54 6.58 2.38 -10.76
CA LEU A 54 5.33 1.80 -10.26
C LEU A 54 4.98 2.34 -8.88
N SER A 55 5.94 2.35 -7.95
CA SER A 55 5.71 2.83 -6.58
C SER A 55 5.31 4.31 -6.55
N VAL A 56 6.06 5.15 -7.29
CA VAL A 56 5.73 6.58 -7.41
C VAL A 56 4.39 6.76 -8.12
N GLY A 57 4.14 5.99 -9.19
CA GLY A 57 2.88 6.02 -9.92
C GLY A 57 1.68 5.68 -9.02
N LEU A 58 1.77 4.62 -8.21
CA LEU A 58 0.74 4.27 -7.21
C LEU A 58 0.50 5.43 -6.24
N GLY A 59 1.56 5.99 -5.65
CA GLY A 59 1.44 7.13 -4.73
C GLY A 59 0.80 8.36 -5.37
N LEU A 60 1.16 8.69 -6.62
CA LEU A 60 0.57 9.81 -7.36
C LEU A 60 -0.91 9.57 -7.68
N GLY A 61 -1.30 8.33 -8.02
CA GLY A 61 -2.70 7.96 -8.23
C GLY A 61 -3.53 8.08 -6.96
N MET A 62 -2.98 7.64 -5.82
CA MET A 62 -3.62 7.79 -4.51
C MET A 62 -3.83 9.25 -4.13
N ILE A 63 -2.84 10.14 -4.36
CA ILE A 63 -2.99 11.59 -4.11
C ILE A 63 -4.04 12.18 -5.05
N TRP A 64 -4.01 11.78 -6.33
CA TRP A 64 -5.00 12.25 -7.30
C TRP A 64 -6.42 11.85 -6.91
N ALA A 65 -6.65 10.58 -6.54
CA ALA A 65 -7.93 10.10 -6.04
C ALA A 65 -8.39 10.89 -4.80
N TYR A 66 -7.47 11.17 -3.88
CA TYR A 66 -7.74 11.92 -2.66
C TYR A 66 -8.15 13.37 -2.92
N GLU A 67 -7.60 14.01 -3.96
CA GLU A 67 -7.90 15.41 -4.29
C GLU A 67 -9.12 15.59 -5.21
N GLU A 68 -9.51 14.56 -5.99
CA GLU A 68 -10.50 14.75 -7.06
C GLU A 68 -11.81 13.97 -6.84
N LEU A 69 -11.76 12.80 -6.20
CA LEU A 69 -12.94 11.94 -6.18
C LEU A 69 -13.99 12.33 -5.14
N GLY A 70 -13.64 13.15 -4.16
CA GLY A 70 -14.59 13.71 -3.19
C GLY A 70 -15.19 12.70 -2.22
N TRP A 71 -14.54 11.58 -1.93
CA TRP A 71 -14.98 10.54 -0.99
C TRP A 71 -14.10 10.44 0.27
N GLY A 72 -13.18 11.37 0.46
CA GLY A 72 -12.32 11.46 1.63
C GLY A 72 -11.31 10.31 1.80
N GLY A 73 -11.19 9.43 0.81
CA GLY A 73 -10.25 8.33 0.79
C GLY A 73 -9.25 8.41 -0.36
N TYR A 74 -8.30 7.49 -0.41
CA TYR A 74 -7.20 7.49 -1.38
C TYR A 74 -6.98 6.13 -2.06
N TRP A 75 -7.70 5.08 -1.65
CA TRP A 75 -7.63 3.73 -2.21
C TRP A 75 -8.96 3.01 -2.09
N GLY A 76 -9.60 2.75 -3.23
CA GLY A 76 -10.94 2.17 -3.29
C GLY A 76 -11.00 0.68 -3.61
N TRP A 77 -9.86 -0.01 -3.76
CA TRP A 77 -9.80 -1.38 -4.27
C TRP A 77 -10.47 -1.53 -5.64
N ASP A 78 -10.43 -0.45 -6.44
CA ASP A 78 -10.92 -0.49 -7.82
C ASP A 78 -10.15 -1.57 -8.62
N PRO A 79 -10.79 -2.31 -9.55
CA PRO A 79 -10.13 -3.35 -10.34
C PRO A 79 -8.86 -2.89 -11.06
N VAL A 80 -8.79 -1.63 -11.50
CA VAL A 80 -7.61 -1.08 -12.19
C VAL A 80 -6.52 -0.66 -11.19
N GLU A 81 -6.89 -0.12 -10.04
CA GLU A 81 -5.95 0.08 -8.92
C GLU A 81 -5.30 -1.25 -8.52
N ASN A 82 -6.12 -2.29 -8.35
CA ASN A 82 -5.67 -3.64 -8.04
C ASN A 82 -4.74 -4.19 -9.12
N ALA A 83 -5.08 -3.99 -10.39
CA ALA A 83 -4.25 -4.42 -11.52
C ALA A 83 -2.84 -3.81 -11.50
N ALA A 84 -2.70 -2.57 -11.03
CA ALA A 84 -1.40 -1.91 -10.85
C ALA A 84 -0.61 -2.47 -9.66
N LEU A 85 -1.30 -2.89 -8.61
CA LEU A 85 -0.70 -3.46 -7.40
C LEU A 85 -0.14 -4.88 -7.61
N LEU A 86 -0.76 -5.68 -8.49
CA LEU A 86 -0.35 -7.07 -8.76
C LEU A 86 1.12 -7.19 -9.23
N PRO A 87 1.59 -6.50 -10.30
CA PRO A 87 3.00 -6.55 -10.71
C PRO A 87 3.93 -5.92 -9.67
N TRP A 88 3.46 -4.98 -8.87
CA TRP A 88 4.24 -4.41 -7.77
C TRP A 88 4.56 -5.45 -6.69
N PHE A 89 3.61 -6.31 -6.30
CA PHE A 89 3.84 -7.41 -5.36
C PHE A 89 4.87 -8.41 -5.89
N THR A 90 4.71 -8.85 -7.14
CA THR A 90 5.60 -9.88 -7.73
C THR A 90 7.00 -9.33 -8.01
N ALA A 91 7.12 -8.06 -8.44
CA ALA A 91 8.41 -7.37 -8.57
C ALA A 91 9.09 -7.19 -7.21
N THR A 92 8.33 -6.85 -6.15
CA THR A 92 8.85 -6.75 -4.78
C THR A 92 9.38 -8.12 -4.30
N ALA A 93 8.63 -9.19 -4.51
CA ALA A 93 9.07 -10.55 -4.21
C ALA A 93 10.37 -10.90 -4.95
N PHE A 94 10.46 -10.56 -6.24
CA PHE A 94 11.66 -10.77 -7.04
C PHE A 94 12.87 -9.99 -6.49
N LEU A 95 12.71 -8.71 -6.15
CA LEU A 95 13.80 -7.88 -5.60
C LEU A 95 14.36 -8.43 -4.28
N HIS A 96 13.52 -9.11 -3.49
CA HIS A 96 13.96 -9.78 -2.27
C HIS A 96 14.62 -11.14 -2.55
N SER A 97 14.02 -11.97 -3.41
CA SER A 97 14.53 -13.33 -3.68
C SER A 97 15.81 -13.34 -4.50
N ILE A 98 16.06 -12.32 -5.31
CA ILE A 98 17.30 -12.19 -6.07
C ILE A 98 18.52 -12.11 -5.16
N ARG A 99 18.40 -11.51 -3.96
CA ARG A 99 19.49 -11.47 -2.96
C ARG A 99 19.83 -12.87 -2.47
N VAL A 100 18.84 -13.73 -2.27
CA VAL A 100 19.06 -15.11 -1.87
C VAL A 100 19.77 -15.89 -2.98
N GLN A 101 19.42 -15.65 -4.24
CA GLN A 101 20.13 -16.27 -5.36
C GLN A 101 21.57 -15.77 -5.48
N GLU A 102 21.82 -14.46 -5.37
CA GLU A 102 23.18 -13.88 -5.44
C GLU A 102 24.11 -14.40 -4.34
N GLN A 103 23.58 -14.56 -3.11
CA GLN A 103 24.39 -14.96 -1.95
C GLN A 103 24.49 -16.48 -1.78
N ARG A 104 23.44 -17.21 -2.14
CA ARG A 104 23.30 -18.63 -1.82
C ARG A 104 23.10 -19.53 -3.04
N GLY A 105 22.92 -19.00 -4.25
CA GLY A 105 22.61 -19.78 -5.45
C GLY A 105 21.28 -20.53 -5.38
N MET A 106 20.38 -20.13 -4.46
CA MET A 106 19.05 -20.70 -4.26
C MET A 106 18.00 -19.95 -5.08
N LEU A 107 16.75 -20.44 -5.13
CA LEU A 107 15.58 -19.78 -5.72
C LEU A 107 15.66 -19.43 -7.22
N ARG A 108 16.48 -20.15 -7.99
CA ARG A 108 16.72 -19.85 -9.43
C ARG A 108 15.46 -20.00 -10.26
N VAL A 109 14.73 -21.13 -10.14
CA VAL A 109 13.43 -21.35 -10.79
C VAL A 109 12.42 -20.29 -10.37
N TRP A 110 12.41 -19.99 -9.06
CA TRP A 110 11.51 -19.02 -8.46
C TRP A 110 11.69 -17.62 -9.06
N ASN A 111 12.93 -17.16 -9.18
CA ASN A 111 13.24 -15.84 -9.74
C ASN A 111 12.83 -15.71 -11.20
N VAL A 112 13.07 -16.71 -12.02
CA VAL A 112 12.61 -16.74 -13.41
C VAL A 112 11.09 -16.69 -13.47
N THR A 113 10.41 -17.50 -12.63
CA THR A 113 8.95 -17.50 -12.55
C THR A 113 8.40 -16.13 -12.13
N LEU A 114 9.01 -15.47 -11.15
CA LEU A 114 8.59 -14.14 -10.72
C LEU A 114 8.73 -13.09 -11.83
N VAL A 115 9.81 -13.14 -12.62
CA VAL A 115 9.99 -12.23 -13.76
C VAL A 115 8.90 -12.45 -14.82
N ILE A 116 8.57 -13.70 -15.11
CA ILE A 116 7.50 -14.06 -16.07
C ILE A 116 6.14 -13.58 -15.55
N LEU A 117 5.81 -13.89 -14.28
CA LEU A 117 4.54 -13.48 -13.68
C LEU A 117 4.41 -11.97 -13.59
N THR A 118 5.49 -11.26 -13.24
CA THR A 118 5.48 -9.80 -13.15
C THR A 118 5.14 -9.17 -14.51
N PHE A 119 5.77 -9.62 -15.58
CA PHE A 119 5.45 -9.15 -16.92
C PHE A 119 4.03 -9.55 -17.35
N PHE A 120 3.64 -10.81 -17.14
CA PHE A 120 2.28 -11.25 -17.41
C PHE A 120 1.22 -10.38 -16.74
N LEU A 121 1.44 -10.00 -15.46
CA LEU A 121 0.50 -9.18 -14.70
C LEU A 121 0.43 -7.73 -15.21
N THR A 122 1.47 -7.19 -15.84
CA THR A 122 1.37 -5.88 -16.51
C THR A 122 0.49 -5.95 -17.76
N ILE A 123 0.62 -7.02 -18.54
CA ILE A 123 -0.26 -7.25 -19.72
C ILE A 123 -1.70 -7.50 -19.26
N PHE A 124 -1.87 -8.28 -18.20
CA PHE A 124 -3.18 -8.53 -17.59
C PHE A 124 -3.83 -7.23 -17.08
N GLY A 125 -3.09 -6.35 -16.41
CA GLY A 125 -3.59 -5.03 -16.00
C GLY A 125 -4.06 -4.18 -17.19
N THR A 126 -3.30 -4.16 -18.28
CA THR A 126 -3.70 -3.47 -19.52
C THR A 126 -4.94 -4.11 -20.15
N PHE A 127 -5.05 -5.44 -20.11
CA PHE A 127 -6.24 -6.16 -20.52
C PHE A 127 -7.48 -5.74 -19.73
N LEU A 128 -7.39 -5.63 -18.39
CA LEU A 128 -8.53 -5.20 -17.55
C LEU A 128 -9.03 -3.81 -17.92
N THR A 129 -8.13 -2.86 -18.23
CA THR A 129 -8.51 -1.47 -18.57
C THR A 129 -9.16 -1.32 -19.95
N ARG A 130 -8.99 -2.32 -20.85
CA ARG A 130 -9.39 -2.23 -22.28
C ARG A 130 -10.41 -3.26 -22.73
N SER A 131 -10.69 -4.27 -21.91
CA SER A 131 -11.55 -5.40 -22.30
C SER A 131 -13.02 -5.21 -21.97
N GLY A 132 -13.37 -4.26 -21.09
CA GLY A 132 -14.72 -4.13 -20.53
C GLY A 132 -15.14 -5.27 -19.60
N ILE A 133 -14.23 -6.20 -19.27
CA ILE A 133 -14.53 -7.35 -18.38
C ILE A 133 -14.80 -6.90 -16.94
N VAL A 134 -14.14 -5.83 -16.49
CA VAL A 134 -14.32 -5.28 -15.15
C VAL A 134 -15.01 -3.92 -15.24
N GLN A 135 -15.85 -3.62 -14.25
CA GLN A 135 -16.44 -2.31 -14.09
C GLN A 135 -15.48 -1.48 -13.21
N SER A 136 -15.00 -0.36 -13.76
CA SER A 136 -14.04 0.53 -13.11
C SER A 136 -14.24 1.94 -13.63
N VAL A 137 -14.03 2.94 -12.77
CA VAL A 137 -13.96 4.36 -13.17
C VAL A 137 -12.73 4.66 -14.05
N HIS A 138 -11.77 3.72 -14.11
CA HIS A 138 -10.55 3.78 -14.92
C HIS A 138 -10.65 2.92 -16.22
N ALA A 139 -11.80 2.34 -16.54
CA ALA A 139 -11.99 1.58 -17.77
C ALA A 139 -12.16 2.52 -18.98
N PHE A 140 -11.35 2.35 -20.03
CA PHE A 140 -11.31 3.23 -21.18
C PHE A 140 -11.85 2.53 -22.47
N GLY A 141 -13.02 1.97 -22.38
CA GLY A 141 -13.72 1.38 -23.52
C GLY A 141 -13.83 -0.14 -23.48
N GLU A 142 -14.72 -0.64 -24.30
CA GLU A 142 -15.06 -2.06 -24.42
C GLU A 142 -14.83 -2.47 -25.88
N ASP A 143 -13.68 -3.09 -26.15
CA ASP A 143 -13.38 -3.64 -27.49
C ASP A 143 -13.19 -5.16 -27.42
N PRO A 144 -14.20 -5.95 -27.84
CA PRO A 144 -14.11 -7.41 -27.82
C PRO A 144 -13.02 -7.99 -28.73
N ALA A 145 -12.63 -7.28 -29.80
CA ALA A 145 -11.56 -7.74 -30.68
C ALA A 145 -10.21 -7.57 -29.98
N LEU A 146 -9.99 -6.44 -29.38
CA LEU A 146 -8.80 -6.16 -28.58
C LEU A 146 -8.70 -7.10 -27.36
N ALA A 147 -9.82 -7.36 -26.68
CA ALA A 147 -9.88 -8.31 -25.56
C ALA A 147 -9.42 -9.72 -25.97
N ARG A 148 -9.89 -10.23 -27.14
CA ARG A 148 -9.44 -11.54 -27.69
C ARG A 148 -7.95 -11.54 -28.01
N MET A 149 -7.44 -10.47 -28.62
CA MET A 149 -6.00 -10.35 -28.93
C MET A 149 -5.15 -10.41 -27.66
N PHE A 150 -5.52 -9.67 -26.62
CA PHE A 150 -4.85 -9.73 -25.32
C PHE A 150 -4.89 -11.14 -24.71
N LEU A 151 -6.04 -11.81 -24.76
CA LEU A 151 -6.18 -13.17 -24.23
C LEU A 151 -5.23 -14.15 -24.93
N ILE A 152 -5.20 -14.13 -26.28
CA ILE A 152 -4.29 -14.96 -27.06
C ILE A 152 -2.83 -14.65 -26.72
N PHE A 153 -2.48 -13.37 -26.60
CA PHE A 153 -1.14 -12.94 -26.26
C PHE A 153 -0.74 -13.40 -24.85
N MET A 154 -1.62 -13.26 -23.85
CA MET A 154 -1.39 -13.73 -22.48
C MET A 154 -1.18 -15.25 -22.41
N ILE A 155 -2.02 -16.03 -23.11
CA ILE A 155 -1.87 -17.49 -23.20
C ILE A 155 -0.52 -17.84 -23.86
N THR A 156 -0.14 -17.14 -24.92
CA THR A 156 1.14 -17.33 -25.59
C THR A 156 2.33 -17.04 -24.65
N ILE A 157 2.29 -15.91 -23.92
CA ILE A 157 3.32 -15.57 -22.92
C ILE A 157 3.49 -16.70 -21.91
N LEU A 158 2.40 -17.16 -21.30
CA LEU A 158 2.47 -18.20 -20.28
C LEU A 158 2.97 -19.52 -20.87
N THR A 159 2.41 -19.95 -21.99
CA THR A 159 2.75 -21.25 -22.62
C THR A 159 4.21 -21.30 -23.03
N VAL A 160 4.69 -20.27 -23.74
CA VAL A 160 6.08 -20.21 -24.21
C VAL A 160 7.05 -20.07 -23.02
N SER A 161 6.75 -19.17 -22.10
CA SER A 161 7.66 -18.90 -20.97
C SER A 161 7.77 -20.11 -20.05
N PHE A 162 6.65 -20.69 -19.61
CA PHE A 162 6.68 -21.86 -18.73
C PHE A 162 7.14 -23.12 -19.46
N GLY A 163 6.85 -23.26 -20.76
CA GLY A 163 7.44 -24.32 -21.59
C GLY A 163 8.97 -24.26 -21.60
N LEU A 164 9.56 -23.07 -21.75
CA LEU A 164 11.01 -22.88 -21.66
C LEU A 164 11.55 -23.11 -20.24
N VAL A 165 10.84 -22.69 -19.20
CA VAL A 165 11.25 -22.98 -17.81
C VAL A 165 11.30 -24.49 -17.58
N ILE A 166 10.27 -25.23 -17.99
CA ILE A 166 10.21 -26.70 -17.87
C ILE A 166 11.36 -27.34 -18.66
N TYR A 167 11.59 -26.91 -19.89
CA TYR A 167 12.70 -27.41 -20.72
C TYR A 167 14.07 -27.16 -20.06
N ARG A 168 14.26 -26.02 -19.39
CA ARG A 168 15.53 -25.62 -18.74
C ARG A 168 15.62 -25.97 -17.26
N LEU A 169 14.64 -26.67 -16.69
CA LEU A 169 14.66 -27.08 -15.26
C LEU A 169 16.00 -27.72 -14.81
N PRO A 170 16.67 -28.59 -15.60
CA PRO A 170 17.95 -29.15 -15.18
C PRO A 170 19.05 -28.10 -14.94
N LEU A 171 19.05 -27.00 -15.71
CA LEU A 171 20.02 -25.90 -15.57
C LEU A 171 19.66 -24.92 -14.44
N LEU A 172 18.39 -24.91 -14.01
CA LEU A 172 17.86 -24.04 -12.96
C LEU A 172 17.92 -24.66 -11.55
N LYS A 173 18.52 -25.85 -11.40
CA LYS A 173 18.66 -26.47 -10.09
C LYS A 173 19.38 -25.55 -9.11
N ALA A 174 18.87 -25.46 -7.89
CA ALA A 174 19.51 -24.74 -6.79
C ALA A 174 20.88 -25.35 -6.50
N ARG A 175 21.87 -24.51 -6.18
CA ARG A 175 23.24 -24.96 -5.83
C ARG A 175 23.34 -25.32 -4.35
N ASN A 176 22.53 -24.66 -3.52
CA ASN A 176 22.50 -24.84 -2.06
C ASN A 176 21.07 -25.03 -1.57
N GLU A 177 20.94 -25.57 -0.38
CA GLU A 177 19.68 -25.83 0.29
C GLU A 177 19.49 -24.92 1.51
N LEU A 178 18.29 -24.95 2.08
CA LEU A 178 17.98 -24.18 3.28
C LEU A 178 18.56 -24.89 4.52
N ASP A 179 19.55 -24.28 5.14
CA ASP A 179 20.25 -24.84 6.30
C ASP A 179 19.38 -24.78 7.59
N SER A 180 18.57 -23.74 7.74
CA SER A 180 17.73 -23.52 8.92
C SER A 180 16.50 -22.67 8.61
N TRP A 181 15.39 -22.99 9.31
CA TRP A 181 14.18 -22.14 9.30
C TRP A 181 14.35 -20.81 10.03
N VAL A 182 15.33 -20.72 10.92
CA VAL A 182 15.68 -19.48 11.62
C VAL A 182 16.90 -18.90 10.95
N SER A 183 16.69 -18.41 9.73
CA SER A 183 17.72 -17.82 8.86
C SER A 183 17.12 -16.69 8.03
N ARG A 184 18.00 -15.84 7.51
CA ARG A 184 17.61 -14.74 6.62
C ARG A 184 16.98 -15.26 5.32
N GLU A 185 17.49 -16.38 4.79
CA GLU A 185 16.93 -17.04 3.60
C GLU A 185 15.48 -17.47 3.81
N ALA A 186 15.20 -18.06 4.99
CA ALA A 186 13.85 -18.47 5.35
C ALA A 186 12.90 -17.26 5.50
N ALA A 187 13.38 -16.15 6.06
CA ALA A 187 12.59 -14.92 6.16
C ALA A 187 12.29 -14.33 4.77
N PHE A 188 13.25 -14.31 3.84
CA PHE A 188 13.00 -13.91 2.46
C PHE A 188 12.02 -14.83 1.74
N LEU A 189 12.10 -16.14 1.98
CA LEU A 189 11.15 -17.10 1.43
C LEU A 189 9.73 -16.85 1.97
N ALA A 190 9.60 -16.65 3.28
CA ALA A 190 8.31 -16.33 3.91
C ALA A 190 7.72 -15.02 3.35
N ASN A 191 8.53 -13.97 3.24
CA ASN A 191 8.13 -12.70 2.64
C ASN A 191 7.63 -12.88 1.19
N ASN A 192 8.33 -13.66 0.38
CA ASN A 192 7.93 -13.94 -1.00
C ASN A 192 6.59 -14.68 -1.07
N TRP A 193 6.38 -15.67 -0.20
CA TRP A 193 5.10 -16.39 -0.15
C TRP A 193 3.95 -15.48 0.25
N ILE A 194 4.15 -14.57 1.22
CA ILE A 194 3.10 -13.64 1.63
C ILE A 194 2.80 -12.63 0.52
N LEU A 195 3.82 -12.10 -0.17
CA LEU A 195 3.63 -11.19 -1.31
C LEU A 195 2.90 -11.87 -2.48
N LEU A 196 3.24 -13.13 -2.81
CA LEU A 196 2.52 -13.89 -3.83
C LEU A 196 1.10 -14.25 -3.42
N PHE A 197 0.90 -14.60 -2.16
CA PHE A 197 -0.43 -14.82 -1.61
C PHE A 197 -1.26 -13.53 -1.72
N SER A 198 -0.69 -12.37 -1.39
CA SER A 198 -1.35 -11.06 -1.55
C SER A 198 -1.75 -10.81 -3.02
N ALA A 199 -0.82 -11.03 -3.96
CA ALA A 199 -1.09 -10.87 -5.39
C ALA A 199 -2.20 -11.82 -5.86
N PHE A 200 -2.16 -13.09 -5.45
CA PHE A 200 -3.15 -14.08 -5.84
C PHE A 200 -4.53 -13.80 -5.21
N PHE A 201 -4.56 -13.39 -3.95
CA PHE A 201 -5.80 -12.99 -3.28
C PHE A 201 -6.44 -11.77 -3.96
N VAL A 202 -5.66 -10.72 -4.20
CA VAL A 202 -6.17 -9.51 -4.86
C VAL A 202 -6.65 -9.81 -6.27
N LEU A 203 -5.91 -10.62 -7.04
CA LEU A 203 -6.31 -11.10 -8.37
C LEU A 203 -7.65 -11.84 -8.33
N PHE A 204 -7.77 -12.82 -7.44
CA PHE A 204 -8.99 -13.60 -7.28
C PHE A 204 -10.18 -12.73 -6.89
N ALA A 205 -10.03 -11.89 -5.88
CA ALA A 205 -11.10 -11.01 -5.42
C ALA A 205 -11.53 -9.99 -6.50
N THR A 206 -10.57 -9.47 -7.27
CA THR A 206 -10.84 -8.56 -8.40
C THR A 206 -11.61 -9.25 -9.53
N MET A 207 -11.32 -10.53 -9.79
CA MET A 207 -11.98 -11.32 -10.84
C MET A 207 -13.26 -12.02 -10.36
N PHE A 208 -13.53 -12.02 -9.06
CA PHE A 208 -14.67 -12.73 -8.48
C PHE A 208 -16.03 -12.26 -9.02
N PRO A 209 -16.29 -10.96 -9.25
CA PRO A 209 -17.52 -10.49 -9.89
C PRO A 209 -17.77 -11.13 -11.27
N THR A 210 -16.74 -11.19 -12.10
CA THR A 210 -16.82 -11.81 -13.44
C THR A 210 -17.00 -13.32 -13.34
N LEU A 211 -16.33 -13.96 -12.39
CA LEU A 211 -16.46 -15.42 -12.16
C LEU A 211 -17.86 -15.77 -11.64
N SER A 212 -18.41 -14.99 -10.73
CA SER A 212 -19.76 -15.20 -10.22
C SER A 212 -20.82 -15.06 -11.32
N GLU A 213 -20.69 -14.02 -12.16
CA GLU A 213 -21.59 -13.80 -13.30
C GLU A 213 -21.54 -14.96 -14.30
N ALA A 214 -20.33 -15.48 -14.61
CA ALA A 214 -20.17 -16.60 -15.52
C ALA A 214 -20.77 -17.92 -15.01
N ILE A 215 -20.84 -18.12 -13.69
CA ILE A 215 -21.29 -19.39 -13.08
C ILE A 215 -22.75 -19.29 -12.61
N THR A 216 -23.15 -18.17 -12.01
CA THR A 216 -24.46 -18.02 -11.39
C THR A 216 -25.43 -17.16 -12.20
N GLY A 217 -24.91 -16.44 -13.21
CA GLY A 217 -25.68 -15.42 -13.95
C GLY A 217 -25.80 -14.09 -13.24
N GLU A 218 -25.30 -13.99 -11.98
CA GLU A 218 -25.32 -12.77 -11.18
C GLU A 218 -23.91 -12.22 -10.93
N ARG A 219 -23.72 -10.93 -11.19
CA ARG A 219 -22.45 -10.24 -10.96
C ARG A 219 -22.40 -9.70 -9.54
N LEU A 220 -21.76 -10.44 -8.65
CA LEU A 220 -21.58 -10.03 -7.26
C LEU A 220 -20.43 -9.03 -7.14
N THR A 221 -20.60 -8.00 -6.33
CA THR A 221 -19.56 -7.00 -6.09
C THR A 221 -18.69 -7.41 -4.89
N VAL A 222 -17.39 -7.12 -5.00
CA VAL A 222 -16.42 -7.29 -3.92
C VAL A 222 -15.76 -5.92 -3.68
N GLY A 223 -16.11 -5.28 -2.60
CA GLY A 223 -15.69 -3.91 -2.27
C GLY A 223 -14.67 -3.82 -1.13
N PRO A 224 -14.34 -2.57 -0.70
CA PRO A 224 -13.32 -2.29 0.32
C PRO A 224 -13.47 -3.08 1.62
N PRO A 225 -14.65 -3.31 2.20
CA PRO A 225 -14.78 -4.07 3.44
C PRO A 225 -14.23 -5.50 3.32
N PHE A 226 -14.46 -6.16 2.16
CA PHE A 226 -13.94 -7.50 1.91
C PHE A 226 -12.41 -7.50 1.78
N PHE A 227 -11.85 -6.60 0.96
CA PHE A 227 -10.41 -6.50 0.78
C PHE A 227 -9.70 -6.15 2.09
N ASN A 228 -10.20 -5.17 2.84
CA ASN A 228 -9.59 -4.71 4.09
C ASN A 228 -9.57 -5.81 5.15
N ARG A 229 -10.61 -6.63 5.24
CA ARG A 229 -10.66 -7.76 6.19
C ARG A 229 -9.47 -8.72 6.04
N TRP A 230 -8.99 -8.93 4.80
CA TRP A 230 -7.90 -9.86 4.50
C TRP A 230 -6.54 -9.18 4.39
N MET A 231 -6.50 -8.04 3.71
CA MET A 231 -5.23 -7.35 3.44
C MET A 231 -4.64 -6.68 4.68
N LEU A 232 -5.44 -6.32 5.66
CA LEU A 232 -4.96 -5.73 6.91
C LEU A 232 -4.06 -6.71 7.69
N PRO A 233 -4.49 -7.95 8.06
CA PRO A 233 -3.60 -8.88 8.75
C PRO A 233 -2.39 -9.30 7.89
N ILE A 234 -2.56 -9.42 6.57
CA ILE A 234 -1.46 -9.72 5.65
C ILE A 234 -0.43 -8.58 5.66
N GLY A 235 -0.89 -7.34 5.59
CA GLY A 235 -0.02 -6.16 5.66
C GLY A 235 0.76 -6.09 6.97
N LEU A 236 0.11 -6.35 8.11
CA LEU A 236 0.78 -6.41 9.41
C LEU A 236 1.85 -7.52 9.48
N MET A 237 1.61 -8.67 8.85
CA MET A 237 2.63 -9.73 8.73
C MET A 237 3.81 -9.30 7.86
N LEU A 238 3.58 -8.61 6.74
CA LEU A 238 4.64 -8.05 5.91
C LEU A 238 5.45 -7.01 6.66
N LEU A 239 4.80 -6.13 7.43
CA LEU A 239 5.46 -5.15 8.27
C LEU A 239 6.33 -5.81 9.34
N LEU A 240 5.84 -6.86 10.01
CA LEU A 240 6.63 -7.65 10.96
C LEU A 240 7.88 -8.24 10.28
N LEU A 241 7.73 -8.88 9.11
CA LEU A 241 8.86 -9.47 8.38
C LEU A 241 9.87 -8.42 7.90
N THR A 242 9.43 -7.20 7.61
CA THR A 242 10.31 -6.06 7.28
C THR A 242 11.31 -5.78 8.41
N GLY A 243 10.90 -5.92 9.66
CA GLY A 243 11.80 -5.77 10.82
C GLY A 243 12.56 -7.04 11.19
N VAL A 244 11.98 -8.23 10.99
CA VAL A 244 12.61 -9.51 11.34
C VAL A 244 13.76 -9.86 10.39
N GLY A 245 13.55 -9.70 9.07
CA GLY A 245 14.49 -10.13 8.04
C GLY A 245 15.93 -9.61 8.23
N PRO A 246 16.16 -8.30 8.46
CA PRO A 246 17.49 -7.75 8.67
C PRO A 246 18.23 -8.30 9.89
N LEU A 247 17.51 -8.70 10.93
CA LEU A 247 18.08 -9.16 12.21
C LEU A 247 18.59 -10.61 12.18
N LEU A 248 18.09 -11.42 11.24
CA LEU A 248 18.47 -12.80 11.11
C LEU A 248 19.82 -12.95 10.42
N ALA A 249 20.62 -13.92 10.87
CA ALA A 249 21.86 -14.29 10.20
C ALA A 249 21.59 -15.13 8.95
N TRP A 250 22.52 -15.09 7.99
CA TRP A 250 22.54 -16.05 6.89
C TRP A 250 22.80 -17.47 7.44
N ARG A 251 22.25 -18.48 6.80
CA ARG A 251 22.31 -19.91 7.12
C ARG A 251 21.58 -20.28 8.41
N LYS A 252 21.99 -19.80 9.57
CA LYS A 252 21.41 -20.17 10.88
C LYS A 252 21.65 -19.07 11.90
N SER A 253 20.60 -18.65 12.61
CA SER A 253 20.69 -17.77 13.77
C SER A 253 20.78 -18.59 15.05
N THR A 254 21.70 -18.20 15.95
CA THR A 254 21.79 -18.79 17.30
C THR A 254 20.86 -18.09 18.27
N VAL A 255 20.53 -18.72 19.39
CA VAL A 255 19.67 -18.12 20.44
C VAL A 255 20.31 -16.84 21.00
N SER A 256 21.63 -16.83 21.21
CA SER A 256 22.34 -15.62 21.64
C SER A 256 22.21 -14.50 20.60
N ASN A 257 22.43 -14.80 19.32
CA ASN A 257 22.28 -13.83 18.23
C ASN A 257 20.85 -13.27 18.19
N LEU A 258 19.81 -14.13 18.30
CA LEU A 258 18.42 -13.66 18.33
C LEU A 258 18.18 -12.72 19.51
N ARG A 259 18.61 -13.08 20.72
CA ARG A 259 18.45 -12.23 21.89
C ARG A 259 19.10 -10.85 21.68
N ASP A 260 20.36 -10.82 21.24
CA ASP A 260 21.12 -9.58 21.10
C ASP A 260 20.60 -8.69 19.98
N GLN A 261 20.02 -9.30 18.93
CA GLN A 261 19.46 -8.55 17.81
C GLN A 261 18.04 -8.04 18.06
N PHE A 262 17.19 -8.83 18.73
CA PHE A 262 15.76 -8.52 18.88
C PHE A 262 15.44 -7.71 20.15
N LEU A 263 16.33 -7.65 21.14
CA LEU A 263 16.04 -7.00 22.43
C LEU A 263 15.62 -5.54 22.27
N VAL A 264 16.37 -4.73 21.52
CA VAL A 264 16.08 -3.30 21.34
C VAL A 264 14.82 -3.08 20.48
N PRO A 265 14.66 -3.72 19.29
CA PRO A 265 13.45 -3.57 18.49
C PRO A 265 12.17 -4.03 19.20
N VAL A 266 12.21 -5.17 19.88
CA VAL A 266 11.06 -5.66 20.65
C VAL A 266 10.77 -4.74 21.84
N GLY A 267 11.81 -4.27 22.53
CA GLY A 267 11.66 -3.28 23.60
C GLY A 267 10.95 -2.00 23.12
N ALA A 268 11.34 -1.48 21.95
CA ALA A 268 10.68 -0.33 21.32
C ALA A 268 9.20 -0.59 21.02
N ALA A 269 8.87 -1.76 20.45
CA ALA A 269 7.49 -2.15 20.17
C ALA A 269 6.65 -2.25 21.46
N VAL A 270 7.19 -2.88 22.50
CA VAL A 270 6.50 -3.04 23.80
C VAL A 270 6.27 -1.69 24.47
N VAL A 271 7.27 -0.80 24.45
CA VAL A 271 7.16 0.54 25.04
C VAL A 271 6.09 1.35 24.31
N VAL A 272 6.13 1.38 22.97
CA VAL A 272 5.13 2.13 22.17
C VAL A 272 3.74 1.51 22.32
N GLY A 273 3.60 0.20 22.18
CA GLY A 273 2.31 -0.48 22.35
C GLY A 273 1.72 -0.29 23.75
N GLY A 274 2.56 -0.42 24.80
CA GLY A 274 2.15 -0.19 26.19
C GLY A 274 1.76 1.26 26.47
N ALA A 275 2.51 2.23 25.95
CA ALA A 275 2.19 3.65 26.07
C ALA A 275 0.85 3.99 25.38
N LEU A 276 0.62 3.51 24.16
CA LEU A 276 -0.64 3.73 23.44
C LEU A 276 -1.84 3.11 24.17
N PHE A 277 -1.66 1.90 24.70
CA PHE A 277 -2.69 1.25 25.50
C PHE A 277 -3.01 2.06 26.79
N ALA A 278 -1.99 2.56 27.48
CA ALA A 278 -2.14 3.40 28.66
C ALA A 278 -2.81 4.75 28.35
N LEU A 279 -2.54 5.31 27.14
CA LEU A 279 -3.18 6.53 26.64
C LEU A 279 -4.62 6.31 26.14
N GLY A 280 -5.15 5.08 26.22
CA GLY A 280 -6.54 4.79 25.89
C GLY A 280 -6.80 4.45 24.43
N VAL A 281 -5.79 4.18 23.61
CA VAL A 281 -5.96 3.68 22.25
C VAL A 281 -6.58 2.28 22.28
N ARG A 282 -7.84 2.16 21.85
CA ARG A 282 -8.62 0.91 21.88
C ARG A 282 -8.73 0.23 20.52
N VAL A 283 -8.40 0.92 19.45
CA VAL A 283 -8.34 0.33 18.10
C VAL A 283 -7.12 -0.57 18.02
N TRP A 284 -7.29 -1.86 18.29
CA TRP A 284 -6.19 -2.82 18.47
C TRP A 284 -5.34 -2.99 17.20
N THR A 285 -5.95 -2.88 16.00
CA THR A 285 -5.26 -2.98 14.70
C THR A 285 -4.29 -1.83 14.49
N SER A 286 -4.73 -0.60 14.77
CA SER A 286 -3.88 0.60 14.72
C SER A 286 -2.80 0.55 15.81
N GLY A 287 -3.14 0.15 17.03
CA GLY A 287 -2.19 -0.02 18.13
C GLY A 287 -1.08 -1.03 17.80
N LEU A 288 -1.44 -2.18 17.21
CA LEU A 288 -0.49 -3.20 16.75
C LEU A 288 0.37 -2.65 15.59
N CYS A 289 -0.24 -1.93 14.64
CA CYS A 289 0.50 -1.32 13.53
C CYS A 289 1.56 -0.33 14.05
N PHE A 290 1.23 0.56 14.97
CA PHE A 290 2.19 1.48 15.59
C PHE A 290 3.32 0.76 16.33
N ALA A 291 3.00 -0.30 17.08
CA ALA A 291 4.01 -1.13 17.76
C ALA A 291 4.96 -1.81 16.76
N LEU A 292 4.44 -2.34 15.65
CA LEU A 292 5.25 -2.93 14.58
C LEU A 292 6.07 -1.87 13.83
N CYS A 293 5.54 -0.67 13.61
CA CYS A 293 6.31 0.46 13.09
C CYS A 293 7.50 0.78 13.98
N ALA A 294 7.30 0.85 15.29
CA ALA A 294 8.37 1.06 16.27
C ALA A 294 9.39 -0.08 16.26
N PHE A 295 8.95 -1.34 16.10
CA PHE A 295 9.82 -2.50 15.93
C PHE A 295 10.74 -2.34 14.72
N VAL A 296 10.19 -2.00 13.55
CA VAL A 296 10.96 -1.85 12.31
C VAL A 296 11.92 -0.67 12.40
N VAL A 297 11.47 0.48 12.94
CA VAL A 297 12.34 1.65 13.18
C VAL A 297 13.48 1.29 14.13
N GLY A 298 13.19 0.57 15.21
CA GLY A 298 14.20 0.07 16.14
C GLY A 298 15.23 -0.82 15.44
N THR A 299 14.77 -1.75 14.59
CA THR A 299 15.64 -2.62 13.79
C THR A 299 16.57 -1.82 12.89
N ILE A 300 16.01 -0.91 12.09
CA ILE A 300 16.77 -0.12 11.11
C ILE A 300 17.76 0.81 11.81
N SER A 301 17.31 1.49 12.88
CA SER A 301 18.16 2.37 13.67
C SER A 301 19.35 1.63 14.29
N GLN A 302 19.13 0.41 14.79
CA GLN A 302 20.18 -0.45 15.33
C GLN A 302 21.21 -0.82 14.25
N GLU A 303 20.76 -1.15 13.03
CA GLU A 303 21.63 -1.48 11.91
C GLU A 303 22.47 -0.28 11.43
N PHE A 304 21.85 0.90 11.33
CA PHE A 304 22.58 2.14 11.02
C PHE A 304 23.57 2.50 12.11
N TRP A 305 23.19 2.40 13.39
CA TRP A 305 24.06 2.70 14.51
C TRP A 305 25.29 1.81 14.57
N ARG A 306 25.12 0.50 14.41
CA ARG A 306 26.22 -0.45 14.36
C ARG A 306 27.17 -0.16 13.22
N GLY A 307 26.63 0.03 12.01
CA GLY A 307 27.44 0.35 10.85
C GLY A 307 28.21 1.66 11.01
N ALA A 308 27.56 2.69 11.54
CA ALA A 308 28.20 3.99 11.82
C ALA A 308 29.32 3.88 12.85
N ARG A 309 29.10 3.15 13.95
CA ARG A 309 30.13 2.91 14.99
C ARG A 309 31.35 2.18 14.46
N VAL A 310 31.17 1.11 13.69
CA VAL A 310 32.27 0.38 13.06
C VAL A 310 33.06 1.30 12.13
N ARG A 311 32.37 2.07 11.29
CA ARG A 311 33.02 3.02 10.39
C ARG A 311 33.74 4.13 11.13
N GLN A 312 33.11 4.71 12.15
CA GLN A 312 33.69 5.74 13.00
C GLN A 312 35.01 5.26 13.64
N GLY A 313 35.03 4.04 14.19
CA GLY A 313 36.24 3.44 14.73
C GLY A 313 37.33 3.21 13.70
N ALA A 314 36.96 2.91 12.44
CA ALA A 314 37.93 2.67 11.36
C ALA A 314 38.44 3.96 10.70
N THR A 315 37.68 5.07 10.71
CA THR A 315 38.00 6.30 9.97
C THR A 315 38.32 7.50 10.85
N GLY A 316 37.96 7.45 12.14
CA GLY A 316 38.09 8.59 13.08
C GLY A 316 37.14 9.76 12.79
N THR A 317 36.15 9.59 11.90
CA THR A 317 35.21 10.64 11.50
C THR A 317 34.06 10.78 12.50
N ASP A 318 33.33 11.89 12.46
CA ASP A 318 32.09 12.07 13.21
C ASP A 318 30.99 11.12 12.76
N VAL A 319 29.91 10.99 13.56
CA VAL A 319 28.80 10.05 13.33
C VAL A 319 28.08 10.34 12.00
N PHE A 320 27.87 11.61 11.63
CA PHE A 320 27.15 11.98 10.41
C PHE A 320 27.96 11.66 9.16
N THR A 321 29.26 11.98 9.17
CA THR A 321 30.19 11.61 8.08
C THR A 321 30.29 10.09 7.97
N ALA A 322 30.31 9.37 9.10
CA ALA A 322 30.30 7.91 9.13
C ALA A 322 29.03 7.34 8.51
N LEU A 323 27.84 7.92 8.81
CA LEU A 323 26.56 7.51 8.22
C LEU A 323 26.52 7.74 6.71
N ILE A 324 26.91 8.93 6.24
CA ILE A 324 26.97 9.22 4.79
C ILE A 324 27.91 8.26 4.09
N GLY A 325 29.09 8.07 4.64
CA GLY A 325 30.07 7.14 4.09
C GLY A 325 29.65 5.66 4.16
N LEU A 326 28.83 5.29 5.15
CA LEU A 326 28.24 3.96 5.27
C LEU A 326 27.25 3.70 4.13
N VAL A 327 26.32 4.65 3.90
CA VAL A 327 25.33 4.60 2.81
C VAL A 327 26.05 4.55 1.46
N SER A 328 27.05 5.39 1.23
CA SER A 328 27.78 5.46 -0.04
C SER A 328 28.51 4.16 -0.38
N ARG A 329 29.11 3.49 0.63
CA ARG A 329 29.86 2.25 0.43
C ARG A 329 28.95 1.03 0.23
N ASN A 330 27.77 0.99 0.86
CA ASN A 330 26.83 -0.12 0.73
C ASN A 330 25.40 0.41 0.46
N LYS A 331 25.27 1.19 -0.61
CA LYS A 331 24.03 1.89 -1.01
C LYS A 331 22.83 0.97 -1.22
N ARG A 332 23.04 -0.29 -1.63
CA ARG A 332 21.95 -1.27 -1.81
C ARG A 332 21.32 -1.67 -0.48
N ARG A 333 22.15 -1.93 0.53
CA ARG A 333 21.69 -2.31 1.87
C ARG A 333 21.02 -1.14 2.54
N TYR A 334 21.72 -0.01 2.65
CA TYR A 334 21.21 1.16 3.38
C TYR A 334 20.14 1.92 2.60
N GLY A 335 20.21 1.95 1.27
CA GLY A 335 19.10 2.42 0.42
C GLY A 335 17.84 1.58 0.62
N GLY A 336 17.98 0.24 0.70
CA GLY A 336 16.87 -0.66 1.05
C GLY A 336 16.30 -0.40 2.44
N TYR A 337 17.13 -0.10 3.44
CA TYR A 337 16.63 0.30 4.77
C TYR A 337 15.87 1.63 4.74
N ILE A 338 16.31 2.60 3.91
CA ILE A 338 15.57 3.85 3.71
C ILE A 338 14.22 3.57 3.02
N VAL A 339 14.17 2.66 2.02
CA VAL A 339 12.90 2.18 1.45
C VAL A 339 11.98 1.62 2.52
N HIS A 340 12.51 0.80 3.44
CA HIS A 340 11.71 0.23 4.53
C HIS A 340 11.21 1.31 5.51
N ILE A 341 11.96 2.38 5.76
CA ILE A 341 11.44 3.55 6.50
C ILE A 341 10.26 4.18 5.74
N GLY A 342 10.35 4.31 4.41
CA GLY A 342 9.22 4.75 3.59
C GLY A 342 7.98 3.87 3.78
N ILE A 343 8.15 2.54 3.75
CA ILE A 343 7.07 1.59 4.04
C ILE A 343 6.49 1.78 5.46
N VAL A 344 7.34 1.96 6.47
CA VAL A 344 6.88 2.24 7.85
C VAL A 344 6.01 3.50 7.90
N LEU A 345 6.39 4.57 7.20
CA LEU A 345 5.62 5.81 7.16
C LEU A 345 4.26 5.61 6.45
N ILE A 346 4.21 4.81 5.38
CA ILE A 346 2.96 4.43 4.73
C ILE A 346 2.05 3.67 5.71
N PHE A 347 2.59 2.69 6.44
CA PHE A 347 1.82 1.96 7.45
C PHE A 347 1.40 2.83 8.64
N LEU A 348 2.23 3.81 9.02
CA LEU A 348 1.88 4.82 10.03
C LEU A 348 0.63 5.61 9.60
N GLY A 349 0.61 6.04 8.32
CA GLY A 349 -0.56 6.70 7.74
C GLY A 349 -1.79 5.79 7.69
N PHE A 350 -1.63 4.53 7.27
CA PHE A 350 -2.73 3.55 7.25
C PHE A 350 -3.32 3.28 8.64
N ALA A 351 -2.48 3.31 9.69
CA ALA A 351 -2.97 3.16 11.05
C ALA A 351 -3.88 4.31 11.49
N GLY A 352 -3.77 5.48 10.85
CA GLY A 352 -4.67 6.63 11.06
C GLY A 352 -6.12 6.34 10.70
N GLU A 353 -6.39 5.45 9.73
CA GLU A 353 -7.75 5.09 9.30
C GLU A 353 -8.63 4.58 10.46
N GLY A 354 -8.04 3.94 11.46
CA GLY A 354 -8.76 3.51 12.66
C GLY A 354 -9.29 4.65 13.53
N PHE A 355 -8.90 5.89 13.26
CA PHE A 355 -9.31 7.11 13.98
C PHE A 355 -9.99 8.12 13.07
N LYS A 356 -10.26 7.75 11.81
CA LYS A 356 -10.98 8.57 10.85
C LYS A 356 -12.36 8.91 11.40
N GLN A 357 -12.77 10.15 11.20
CA GLN A 357 -14.11 10.64 11.55
C GLN A 357 -14.72 11.24 10.30
N ASP A 358 -15.95 10.88 10.00
CA ASP A 358 -16.70 11.38 8.88
C ASP A 358 -18.15 11.73 9.30
N GLU A 359 -18.61 12.86 8.83
CA GLU A 359 -20.00 13.33 9.07
C GLU A 359 -20.53 14.02 7.82
N GLN A 360 -21.79 13.71 7.49
CA GLN A 360 -22.53 14.43 6.47
C GLN A 360 -23.66 15.21 7.11
N VAL A 361 -23.68 16.52 6.89
CA VAL A 361 -24.62 17.41 7.57
C VAL A 361 -25.15 18.47 6.61
N LEU A 362 -26.45 18.81 6.75
CA LEU A 362 -27.07 19.93 6.05
C LEU A 362 -26.90 21.20 6.88
N LEU A 363 -26.21 22.19 6.35
CA LEU A 363 -25.97 23.47 7.02
C LEU A 363 -26.58 24.62 6.23
N ARG A 364 -27.05 25.66 6.96
CA ARG A 364 -27.40 26.98 6.44
C ARG A 364 -26.36 28.01 6.87
N PRO A 365 -26.24 29.16 6.17
CA PRO A 365 -25.32 30.22 6.58
C PRO A 365 -25.45 30.60 8.06
N GLY A 366 -24.33 30.64 8.76
CA GLY A 366 -24.22 30.88 10.20
C GLY A 366 -24.35 29.62 11.07
N GLN A 367 -24.83 28.50 10.52
CA GLN A 367 -24.87 27.23 11.25
C GLN A 367 -23.50 26.54 11.23
N GLN A 368 -23.25 25.76 12.27
CA GLN A 368 -21.99 25.02 12.43
C GLN A 368 -22.24 23.62 12.98
N THR A 369 -21.31 22.72 12.69
CA THR A 369 -21.29 21.35 13.23
C THR A 369 -19.92 21.04 13.81
N GLN A 370 -19.85 20.04 14.70
CA GLN A 370 -18.59 19.59 15.29
C GLN A 370 -18.27 18.17 14.83
N VAL A 371 -17.07 17.99 14.30
CA VAL A 371 -16.51 16.69 13.93
C VAL A 371 -15.15 16.55 14.63
N GLY A 372 -15.10 15.66 15.61
CA GLY A 372 -13.94 15.55 16.49
C GLY A 372 -13.61 16.83 17.23
N ASP A 373 -12.36 17.29 17.06
CA ASP A 373 -11.87 18.53 17.68
C ASP A 373 -12.21 19.78 16.86
N PHE A 374 -12.83 19.63 15.68
CA PHE A 374 -13.08 20.73 14.77
C PHE A 374 -14.56 21.13 14.76
N VAL A 375 -14.78 22.42 14.70
CA VAL A 375 -16.09 23.02 14.47
C VAL A 375 -16.07 23.68 13.09
N ILE A 376 -16.96 23.27 12.21
CA ILE A 376 -17.08 23.75 10.84
C ILE A 376 -18.36 24.58 10.72
N ARG A 377 -18.21 25.86 10.37
CA ARG A 377 -19.32 26.79 10.15
C ARG A 377 -19.47 27.08 8.67
N LEU A 378 -20.69 26.97 8.13
CA LEU A 378 -21.00 27.47 6.80
C LEU A 378 -21.28 28.97 6.89
N ASP A 379 -20.50 29.78 6.18
CA ASP A 379 -20.65 31.25 6.18
C ASP A 379 -21.57 31.70 5.05
N ALA A 380 -21.45 31.10 3.85
CA ALA A 380 -22.28 31.42 2.69
C ALA A 380 -22.20 30.32 1.62
N VAL A 381 -23.21 30.21 0.78
CA VAL A 381 -23.15 29.52 -0.51
C VAL A 381 -23.12 30.57 -1.63
N ARG A 382 -22.09 30.56 -2.47
CA ARG A 382 -21.91 31.53 -3.54
C ARG A 382 -21.87 30.88 -4.91
N VAL A 383 -22.49 31.56 -5.88
CA VAL A 383 -22.42 31.17 -7.29
C VAL A 383 -21.54 32.16 -8.00
N THR A 384 -20.56 31.68 -8.75
CA THR A 384 -19.69 32.46 -9.61
C THR A 384 -19.60 31.81 -10.99
N ASP A 385 -19.37 32.59 -12.03
CA ASP A 385 -19.25 32.14 -13.43
C ASP A 385 -18.02 32.79 -14.06
N ASP A 386 -17.14 32.01 -14.67
CA ASP A 386 -15.94 32.48 -15.36
C ASP A 386 -16.10 32.43 -16.90
N GLY A 387 -17.32 32.18 -17.41
CA GLY A 387 -17.61 32.01 -18.83
C GLY A 387 -17.34 30.61 -19.38
N GLN A 388 -16.59 29.79 -18.70
CA GLN A 388 -16.32 28.40 -19.07
C GLN A 388 -17.10 27.41 -18.19
N LYS A 389 -17.28 27.77 -16.93
CA LYS A 389 -18.00 26.98 -15.93
C LYS A 389 -18.72 27.82 -14.90
N GLN A 390 -19.82 27.33 -14.38
CA GLN A 390 -20.47 27.84 -13.20
C GLN A 390 -19.90 27.12 -11.98
N MET A 391 -19.55 27.87 -10.94
CA MET A 391 -18.96 27.36 -9.70
C MET A 391 -19.88 27.68 -8.54
N ILE A 392 -20.30 26.64 -7.81
CA ILE A 392 -21.09 26.76 -6.59
C ILE A 392 -20.18 26.42 -5.43
N THR A 393 -19.87 27.41 -4.61
CA THR A 393 -18.83 27.32 -3.57
C THR A 393 -19.43 27.51 -2.19
N GLY A 394 -19.22 26.55 -1.30
CA GLY A 394 -19.46 26.67 0.12
C GLY A 394 -18.32 27.43 0.79
N HIS A 395 -18.58 28.63 1.28
CA HIS A 395 -17.64 29.36 2.11
C HIS A 395 -17.73 28.85 3.52
N THR A 396 -16.68 28.27 4.05
CA THR A 396 -16.65 27.67 5.39
C THR A 396 -15.49 28.20 6.22
N THR A 397 -15.74 28.37 7.52
CA THR A 397 -14.71 28.66 8.51
C THR A 397 -14.56 27.47 9.45
N VAL A 398 -13.33 26.99 9.62
CA VAL A 398 -12.97 25.87 10.49
C VAL A 398 -12.31 26.36 11.75
N PHE A 399 -12.81 25.91 12.89
CA PHE A 399 -12.28 26.24 14.22
C PHE A 399 -11.75 24.97 14.90
N ARG A 400 -10.74 25.13 15.74
CA ARG A 400 -10.32 24.13 16.72
C ARG A 400 -10.44 24.73 18.12
N GLY A 401 -11.40 24.23 18.86
CA GLY A 401 -11.83 24.91 20.09
C GLY A 401 -12.41 26.30 19.81
N ARG A 402 -11.69 27.35 20.19
CA ARG A 402 -12.07 28.75 19.94
C ARG A 402 -11.26 29.44 18.84
N GLU A 403 -10.29 28.75 18.25
CA GLU A 403 -9.36 29.31 17.28
C GLU A 403 -9.83 29.05 15.84
N GLU A 404 -9.85 30.08 15.00
CA GLU A 404 -10.01 29.93 13.56
C GLU A 404 -8.72 29.37 12.96
N VAL A 405 -8.75 28.12 12.48
CA VAL A 405 -7.58 27.43 11.95
C VAL A 405 -7.51 27.43 10.42
N ALA A 406 -8.65 27.63 9.74
CA ALA A 406 -8.70 27.74 8.29
C ALA A 406 -10.02 28.34 7.79
N ARG A 407 -9.96 28.94 6.59
CA ARG A 407 -11.14 29.16 5.73
C ARG A 407 -11.03 28.25 4.54
N MET A 408 -12.11 27.54 4.23
CA MET A 408 -12.11 26.50 3.21
C MET A 408 -13.26 26.71 2.24
N TYR A 409 -13.09 26.29 0.99
CA TYR A 409 -13.96 26.64 -0.12
C TYR A 409 -14.29 25.41 -0.98
N PRO A 410 -14.93 24.35 -0.42
CA PRO A 410 -15.37 23.23 -1.24
C PRO A 410 -16.43 23.67 -2.25
N ALA A 411 -16.37 23.13 -3.47
CA ALA A 411 -17.22 23.56 -4.55
C ALA A 411 -17.72 22.43 -5.46
N LYS A 412 -18.78 22.73 -6.22
CA LYS A 412 -19.20 21.97 -7.40
C LYS A 412 -19.04 22.84 -8.63
N TRP A 413 -18.34 22.33 -9.65
CA TRP A 413 -18.13 23.03 -10.92
C TRP A 413 -18.93 22.38 -12.03
N PHE A 414 -19.73 23.19 -12.74
CA PHE A 414 -20.56 22.80 -13.86
C PHE A 414 -19.94 23.38 -15.13
N PHE A 415 -19.22 22.55 -15.87
CA PHE A 415 -18.61 22.98 -17.13
C PHE A 415 -19.66 23.07 -18.23
N ARG A 416 -19.68 24.16 -19.01
CA ARG A 416 -20.68 24.41 -20.07
C ARG A 416 -20.76 23.33 -21.15
N LYS A 417 -19.73 22.51 -21.31
CA LYS A 417 -19.71 21.38 -22.24
C LYS A 417 -20.21 20.07 -21.64
N HIS A 418 -20.33 20.00 -20.30
CA HIS A 418 -20.67 18.81 -19.54
C HIS A 418 -21.44 19.22 -18.27
N GLU A 419 -22.53 19.98 -18.43
CA GLU A 419 -23.31 20.51 -17.30
C GLU A 419 -23.98 19.41 -16.46
N ASP A 420 -24.28 18.28 -17.10
CA ASP A 420 -24.89 17.11 -16.45
C ASP A 420 -23.91 16.31 -15.57
N GLU A 421 -22.60 16.58 -15.68
CA GLU A 421 -21.54 15.88 -14.94
C GLU A 421 -20.66 16.88 -14.16
N PRO A 422 -21.16 17.42 -13.03
CA PRO A 422 -20.40 18.39 -12.27
C PRO A 422 -19.17 17.75 -11.61
N THR A 423 -18.02 18.47 -11.63
CA THR A 423 -16.84 18.05 -10.87
C THR A 423 -16.94 18.50 -9.43
N THR A 424 -16.39 17.68 -8.54
CA THR A 424 -16.30 17.98 -7.11
C THR A 424 -14.93 18.56 -6.82
N GLU A 425 -14.90 19.79 -6.31
CA GLU A 425 -13.68 20.45 -5.87
C GLU A 425 -13.62 20.40 -4.35
N VAL A 426 -12.76 19.56 -3.84
CA VAL A 426 -12.60 19.38 -2.41
C VAL A 426 -11.74 20.50 -1.80
N ALA A 427 -12.00 20.81 -0.55
CA ALA A 427 -11.11 21.69 0.20
C ALA A 427 -10.40 20.89 1.30
N ILE A 428 -9.08 20.98 1.36
CA ILE A 428 -8.25 20.18 2.27
C ILE A 428 -7.33 21.09 3.06
N ARG A 429 -7.43 21.05 4.40
CA ARG A 429 -6.45 21.62 5.31
C ARG A 429 -5.50 20.53 5.76
N ARG A 430 -4.25 20.58 5.31
CA ARG A 430 -3.25 19.54 5.55
C ARG A 430 -2.36 19.85 6.74
N THR A 431 -2.18 18.87 7.62
CA THR A 431 -1.17 18.90 8.68
C THR A 431 -0.51 17.52 8.83
N PHE A 432 0.59 17.41 9.55
CA PHE A 432 1.21 16.10 9.83
C PHE A 432 0.40 15.25 10.80
N SER A 433 -0.46 15.85 11.62
CA SER A 433 -1.32 15.11 12.55
C SER A 433 -2.58 14.60 11.89
N GLU A 434 -3.22 15.43 11.06
CA GLU A 434 -4.52 15.13 10.46
C GLU A 434 -4.83 16.11 9.33
N ASP A 435 -5.66 15.67 8.38
CA ASP A 435 -6.29 16.54 7.39
C ASP A 435 -7.75 16.78 7.75
N VAL A 436 -8.20 18.03 7.61
CA VAL A 436 -9.63 18.35 7.54
C VAL A 436 -10.00 18.44 6.08
N TYR A 437 -10.93 17.60 5.65
CA TYR A 437 -11.33 17.41 4.28
C TYR A 437 -12.84 17.75 4.15
N LEU A 438 -13.16 18.72 3.31
CA LEU A 438 -14.54 19.20 3.14
C LEU A 438 -14.99 19.01 1.70
N VAL A 439 -16.21 18.48 1.55
CA VAL A 439 -16.89 18.30 0.27
C VAL A 439 -18.22 19.01 0.30
N LEU A 440 -18.54 19.75 -0.77
CA LEU A 440 -19.90 20.22 -1.03
C LEU A 440 -20.65 19.10 -1.75
N ALA A 441 -21.36 18.23 -0.98
CA ALA A 441 -22.05 17.07 -1.55
C ALA A 441 -23.29 17.49 -2.34
N ALA A 442 -24.13 18.37 -1.77
CA ALA A 442 -25.32 18.92 -2.40
C ALA A 442 -25.56 20.37 -1.93
N PHE A 443 -26.40 21.11 -2.66
CA PHE A 443 -26.78 22.48 -2.29
C PHE A 443 -28.20 22.80 -2.73
N ASN A 444 -28.81 23.77 -2.04
CA ASN A 444 -30.05 24.41 -2.45
C ASN A 444 -29.84 25.93 -2.42
N LEU A 445 -29.87 26.56 -3.60
CA LEU A 445 -29.60 28.00 -3.74
C LEU A 445 -30.75 28.87 -3.25
N GLU A 446 -31.99 28.37 -3.34
CA GLU A 446 -33.18 29.09 -2.86
C GLU A 446 -33.17 29.17 -1.33
N GLU A 447 -32.92 28.05 -0.66
CA GLU A 447 -32.81 27.97 0.79
C GLU A 447 -31.44 28.36 1.33
N GLN A 448 -30.49 28.66 0.47
CA GLN A 448 -29.06 28.91 0.84
C GLN A 448 -28.49 27.80 1.74
N SER A 449 -28.90 26.55 1.49
CA SER A 449 -28.44 25.40 2.28
C SER A 449 -27.41 24.56 1.50
N ALA A 450 -26.49 23.93 2.23
CA ALA A 450 -25.45 23.05 1.68
C ALA A 450 -25.36 21.76 2.50
N SER A 451 -25.42 20.62 1.83
CA SER A 451 -25.02 19.34 2.42
C SER A 451 -23.50 19.23 2.33
N MET A 452 -22.86 19.27 3.49
CA MET A 452 -21.43 19.19 3.64
C MET A 452 -21.03 17.79 4.10
N GLU A 453 -20.08 17.19 3.40
CA GLU A 453 -19.37 16.02 3.91
C GLU A 453 -18.06 16.49 4.51
N ILE A 454 -17.82 16.12 5.75
CA ILE A 454 -16.70 16.56 6.56
C ILE A 454 -15.95 15.33 7.02
N VAL A 455 -14.70 15.22 6.61
CA VAL A 455 -13.84 14.09 6.97
C VAL A 455 -12.60 14.60 7.69
N VAL A 456 -12.29 14.00 8.83
CA VAL A 456 -11.01 14.20 9.52
C VAL A 456 -10.19 12.93 9.31
N ASN A 457 -9.07 13.05 8.57
CA ASN A 457 -8.17 11.95 8.22
C ASN A 457 -6.87 12.05 9.02
N PRO A 458 -6.71 11.34 10.15
CA PRO A 458 -5.47 11.35 10.91
C PRO A 458 -4.33 10.69 10.15
N LEU A 459 -3.14 11.29 10.23
CA LEU A 459 -1.87 10.75 9.76
C LEU A 459 -1.76 10.52 8.24
N VAL A 460 -2.73 10.92 7.43
CA VAL A 460 -2.74 10.63 5.98
C VAL A 460 -1.50 11.16 5.26
N ASN A 461 -0.96 12.32 5.67
CA ASN A 461 0.23 12.91 5.04
C ASN A 461 1.51 12.09 5.22
N TRP A 462 1.54 11.16 6.20
CA TRP A 462 2.64 10.21 6.35
C TRP A 462 2.66 9.18 5.21
N VAL A 463 1.52 8.88 4.58
CA VAL A 463 1.45 8.02 3.37
C VAL A 463 2.26 8.68 2.25
N TRP A 464 2.02 9.96 1.98
CA TRP A 464 2.69 10.71 0.91
C TRP A 464 4.19 10.85 1.17
N MET A 465 4.54 11.21 2.40
CA MET A 465 5.93 11.26 2.81
C MET A 465 6.62 9.90 2.70
N GLY A 466 5.91 8.81 3.04
CA GLY A 466 6.40 7.44 2.91
C GLY A 466 6.76 7.09 1.47
N PHE A 467 5.92 7.41 0.49
CA PHE A 467 6.25 7.22 -0.93
C PHE A 467 7.47 8.06 -1.37
N GLY A 468 7.59 9.30 -0.86
CA GLY A 468 8.76 10.15 -1.12
C GLY A 468 10.06 9.54 -0.58
N ILE A 469 10.05 9.04 0.66
CA ILE A 469 11.21 8.38 1.28
C ILE A 469 11.55 7.04 0.59
N LEU A 470 10.53 6.28 0.18
CA LEU A 470 10.70 5.06 -0.62
C LEU A 470 11.40 5.36 -1.95
N ALA A 471 10.95 6.40 -2.65
CA ALA A 471 11.57 6.85 -3.90
C ALA A 471 13.01 7.31 -3.68
N LEU A 472 13.29 8.06 -2.62
CA LEU A 472 14.64 8.49 -2.24
C LEU A 472 15.55 7.28 -1.98
N GLY A 473 15.11 6.32 -1.17
CA GLY A 473 15.89 5.12 -0.85
C GLY A 473 16.21 4.29 -2.09
N THR A 474 15.24 4.14 -2.99
CA THR A 474 15.43 3.43 -4.27
C THR A 474 16.38 4.21 -5.18
N GLY A 475 16.23 5.52 -5.26
CA GLY A 475 17.16 6.41 -5.99
C GLY A 475 18.59 6.25 -5.50
N ILE A 476 18.82 6.29 -4.18
CA ILE A 476 20.14 6.05 -3.57
C ILE A 476 20.71 4.69 -3.99
N ALA A 477 19.90 3.63 -3.97
CA ALA A 477 20.34 2.30 -4.37
C ALA A 477 20.71 2.20 -5.87
N LEU A 478 20.10 3.02 -6.73
CA LEU A 478 20.32 3.07 -8.18
C LEU A 478 21.49 3.98 -8.60
N LEU A 479 21.83 5.01 -7.82
CA LEU A 479 22.87 5.99 -8.16
C LEU A 479 24.23 5.31 -8.40
N PRO A 480 25.03 5.78 -9.38
CA PRO A 480 26.40 5.31 -9.56
C PRO A 480 27.30 5.62 -8.35
N GLU A 481 28.34 4.83 -8.15
CA GLU A 481 29.30 5.06 -7.03
C GLU A 481 30.03 6.39 -7.15
N THR A 482 30.26 6.86 -8.37
CA THR A 482 30.91 8.14 -8.66
C THR A 482 30.20 9.34 -8.06
N VAL A 483 28.87 9.29 -7.90
CA VAL A 483 28.08 10.37 -7.27
C VAL A 483 28.47 10.57 -5.81
N PHE A 484 28.91 9.52 -5.13
CA PHE A 484 29.33 9.55 -3.73
C PHE A 484 30.84 9.68 -3.54
N ALA A 485 31.61 9.90 -4.61
CA ALA A 485 33.06 10.00 -4.54
C ALA A 485 33.55 11.10 -3.58
N PHE A 486 32.80 12.19 -3.47
CA PHE A 486 33.07 13.26 -2.51
C PHE A 486 32.97 12.80 -1.04
N ALA A 487 32.04 11.90 -0.74
CA ALA A 487 31.85 11.36 0.62
C ALA A 487 32.88 10.26 0.97
N LEU A 488 33.59 9.74 -0.04
CA LEU A 488 34.66 8.76 0.10
C LEU A 488 36.04 9.42 0.17
N ALA A 489 36.14 10.71 -0.21
CA ALA A 489 37.36 11.49 -0.05
C ALA A 489 37.71 11.59 1.45
N ARG A 490 39.00 11.46 1.80
CA ARG A 490 39.46 11.66 3.18
C ARG A 490 39.17 13.11 3.56
N VAL A 491 38.16 13.31 4.40
CA VAL A 491 37.87 14.63 4.99
C VAL A 491 38.93 14.90 6.04
N PRO A 492 39.61 16.08 6.04
CA PRO A 492 40.54 16.43 7.09
C PRO A 492 39.85 16.31 8.47
N ALA A 493 40.59 15.82 9.47
CA ALA A 493 40.08 15.56 10.82
C ALA A 493 39.44 16.77 11.53
N ASN A 494 39.59 17.96 10.97
CA ASN A 494 39.13 19.24 11.53
C ASN A 494 37.90 19.82 10.84
N ALA A 495 37.24 19.12 9.93
CA ALA A 495 36.04 19.60 9.28
C ALA A 495 34.81 19.33 10.17
N VAL A 496 34.35 20.35 10.86
CA VAL A 496 33.13 20.34 11.69
C VAL A 496 31.92 20.66 10.80
N THR A 497 31.23 19.63 10.31
CA THR A 497 30.01 19.76 9.50
C THR A 497 28.71 19.74 10.31
N THR A 498 28.82 19.63 11.63
CA THR A 498 27.70 19.31 12.51
C THR A 498 26.76 20.50 12.82
N SER A 499 27.20 21.74 12.61
CA SER A 499 26.48 22.91 13.13
C SER A 499 25.36 23.43 12.22
N LEU A 500 25.36 23.16 10.92
CA LEU A 500 24.39 23.76 9.98
C LEU A 500 23.09 22.98 9.82
N LEU A 501 23.08 21.67 10.08
CA LEU A 501 21.88 20.84 9.97
C LEU A 501 20.97 20.89 11.19
N LEU A 502 21.53 21.12 12.37
CA LEU A 502 20.75 21.26 13.62
C LEU A 502 20.05 22.62 13.73
N LEU A 503 20.57 23.65 13.07
CA LEU A 503 19.98 25.00 13.12
C LEU A 503 18.72 25.14 12.26
N SER A 504 18.56 24.32 11.20
CA SER A 504 17.40 24.35 10.31
C SER A 504 16.15 23.67 10.89
N LEU A 505 16.32 22.83 11.91
CA LEU A 505 15.22 22.06 12.54
C LEU A 505 14.53 22.80 13.70
N LEU A 506 15.07 23.94 14.17
CA LEU A 506 14.62 24.64 15.39
C LEU A 506 13.76 25.89 15.14
N LEU A 507 13.44 26.24 13.89
CA LEU A 507 12.69 27.47 13.60
C LEU A 507 11.32 27.18 12.99
N TRP A 508 10.31 26.93 13.82
CA TRP A 508 8.90 26.98 13.45
C TRP A 508 8.07 27.74 14.50
N PRO A 509 7.33 28.80 14.14
CA PRO A 509 6.50 29.51 15.11
C PRO A 509 5.02 29.12 15.04
N ALA A 510 4.37 29.17 16.20
CA ALA A 510 2.92 29.04 16.40
C ALA A 510 2.31 30.37 16.84
N ALA A 511 1.01 30.63 16.53
CA ALA A 511 0.07 31.50 17.26
C ALA A 511 -1.29 31.62 16.52
N VAL A 512 -2.37 31.64 17.04
CA VAL A 512 -3.41 31.76 18.05
C VAL A 512 -4.39 32.95 17.77
N ILE A 513 -5.73 32.77 17.74
CA ILE A 513 -6.82 33.30 18.58
C ILE A 513 -8.24 33.20 17.94
N ALA A 514 -9.29 33.10 18.78
CA ALA A 514 -10.62 32.53 18.60
C ALA A 514 -11.83 33.47 18.58
N GLN A 515 -13.06 32.94 18.18
CA GLN A 515 -14.39 33.47 18.59
C GLN A 515 -15.55 32.45 18.45
N ASN A 516 -16.63 32.62 19.28
CA ASN A 516 -17.72 31.69 19.54
C ASN A 516 -18.92 31.79 18.57
N GLY A 517 -19.54 30.63 18.24
CA GLY A 517 -20.83 30.52 17.57
C GLY A 517 -21.68 29.38 18.15
N GLN A 518 -22.99 29.37 17.91
CA GLN A 518 -23.92 28.33 18.40
C GLN A 518 -23.77 27.03 17.61
N THR A 519 -23.61 25.91 18.31
CA THR A 519 -23.58 24.55 17.73
C THR A 519 -24.98 24.03 17.49
N VAL A 520 -25.21 23.47 16.30
CA VAL A 520 -26.42 22.67 16.00
C VAL A 520 -26.06 21.21 16.33
N PRO A 521 -26.89 20.51 17.14
CA PRO A 521 -26.68 19.10 17.40
C PRO A 521 -26.78 18.32 16.08
N THR A 522 -25.73 17.63 15.71
CA THR A 522 -25.77 16.60 14.67
C THR A 522 -26.55 15.41 15.22
N ALA A 523 -27.50 14.87 14.45
CA ALA A 523 -28.07 13.58 14.77
C ALA A 523 -26.94 12.55 14.67
N GLU A 524 -26.46 12.05 15.81
CA GLU A 524 -25.45 10.99 15.84
C GLU A 524 -25.97 9.79 15.05
N ARG A 525 -25.31 9.48 13.92
CA ARG A 525 -25.55 8.23 13.20
C ARG A 525 -25.16 7.08 14.12
N GLY A 526 -26.07 6.12 14.31
CA GLY A 526 -25.79 4.92 15.09
C GLY A 526 -24.60 4.16 14.50
N ALA A 527 -23.82 3.47 15.34
CA ALA A 527 -22.71 2.65 14.87
C ALA A 527 -23.16 1.61 13.83
N LEU A 528 -24.37 1.06 13.97
CA LEU A 528 -24.97 0.12 13.03
C LEU A 528 -25.33 0.79 11.69
N GLU A 529 -25.83 2.03 11.69
CA GLU A 529 -26.14 2.77 10.46
C GLU A 529 -24.87 2.99 9.63
N ARG A 530 -23.78 3.46 10.25
CA ARG A 530 -22.49 3.65 9.58
C ARG A 530 -21.91 2.35 9.00
N GLN A 531 -22.01 1.25 9.75
CA GLN A 531 -21.58 -0.05 9.26
C GLN A 531 -22.37 -0.47 8.03
N LEU A 532 -23.69 -0.38 8.06
CA LEU A 532 -24.59 -0.76 6.96
C LEU A 532 -24.41 0.16 5.73
N GLU A 533 -24.19 1.45 5.92
CA GLU A 533 -23.88 2.38 4.82
C GLU A 533 -22.58 1.98 4.08
N GLY A 534 -21.60 1.42 4.77
CA GLY A 534 -20.38 0.87 4.16
C GLY A 534 -20.56 -0.49 3.46
N GLU A 535 -21.59 -1.25 3.85
CA GLU A 535 -21.87 -2.59 3.32
C GLU A 535 -22.91 -2.60 2.18
N ILE A 536 -23.68 -1.53 2.01
CA ILE A 536 -24.72 -1.39 0.98
C ILE A 536 -24.19 -0.50 -0.16
N LEU A 537 -24.32 -0.96 -1.40
CA LEU A 537 -23.92 -0.24 -2.60
C LEU A 537 -25.05 0.59 -3.17
N CYS A 538 -24.71 1.79 -3.64
CA CYS A 538 -25.68 2.64 -4.32
C CYS A 538 -26.11 2.04 -5.67
N THR A 539 -27.41 2.06 -5.92
CA THR A 539 -28.03 1.52 -7.16
C THR A 539 -27.97 2.49 -8.35
N CYS A 540 -27.33 3.65 -8.20
CA CYS A 540 -27.22 4.66 -9.28
C CYS A 540 -26.32 4.27 -10.46
N GLY A 541 -25.67 3.10 -10.40
CA GLY A 541 -24.72 2.63 -11.42
C GLY A 541 -23.25 2.84 -11.05
N CYS A 542 -22.92 3.75 -10.10
CA CYS A 542 -21.55 3.96 -9.64
C CYS A 542 -21.03 2.81 -8.76
N ARG A 543 -21.91 1.98 -8.20
CA ARG A 543 -21.62 0.83 -7.33
C ARG A 543 -20.67 1.11 -6.17
N ARG A 544 -20.75 2.32 -5.62
CA ARG A 544 -20.03 2.70 -4.40
C ARG A 544 -20.89 2.43 -3.17
N PRO A 545 -20.27 2.17 -2.00
CA PRO A 545 -21.00 2.13 -0.74
C PRO A 545 -21.80 3.41 -0.51
N LEU A 546 -22.89 3.33 0.24
CA LEU A 546 -23.76 4.49 0.48
C LEU A 546 -23.01 5.64 1.16
N ASN A 547 -22.08 5.34 2.06
CA ASN A 547 -21.25 6.34 2.72
C ASN A 547 -20.23 7.01 1.77
N ASP A 548 -19.93 6.39 0.61
CA ASP A 548 -18.96 6.91 -0.38
C ASP A 548 -19.63 7.48 -1.64
N CYS A 549 -20.95 7.64 -1.63
CA CYS A 549 -21.70 8.12 -2.79
C CYS A 549 -21.63 9.64 -2.91
N GLY A 550 -20.63 10.17 -3.61
CA GLY A 550 -20.44 11.60 -3.88
C GLY A 550 -21.25 12.16 -5.07
N MET A 551 -22.19 11.40 -5.67
CA MET A 551 -22.96 11.86 -6.83
C MET A 551 -24.05 12.86 -6.42
N PHE A 552 -24.07 14.01 -7.08
CA PHE A 552 -25.07 15.08 -6.86
C PHE A 552 -26.49 14.57 -7.16
N ASN A 553 -27.44 14.83 -6.23
CA ASN A 553 -28.86 14.44 -6.34
C ASN A 553 -29.08 12.95 -6.72
N CYS A 554 -28.25 12.06 -6.24
CA CYS A 554 -28.35 10.65 -6.54
C CYS A 554 -29.67 10.05 -5.99
N GLN A 555 -30.63 9.76 -6.86
CA GLN A 555 -31.92 9.14 -6.49
C GLN A 555 -31.70 7.78 -5.81
N GLY A 556 -30.76 6.97 -6.29
CA GLY A 556 -30.43 5.68 -5.68
C GLY A 556 -29.98 5.85 -4.23
N HIS A 557 -29.02 6.74 -4.00
CA HIS A 557 -28.52 7.04 -2.65
C HIS A 557 -29.62 7.55 -1.71
N MET A 558 -30.42 8.54 -2.15
CA MET A 558 -31.50 9.11 -1.31
C MET A 558 -32.56 8.06 -0.97
N THR A 559 -32.97 7.24 -1.94
CA THR A 559 -33.97 6.19 -1.73
C THR A 559 -33.44 5.10 -0.80
N GLN A 560 -32.20 4.65 -0.99
CA GLN A 560 -31.61 3.60 -0.18
C GLN A 560 -31.31 4.06 1.25
N THR A 561 -30.80 5.28 1.43
CA THR A 561 -30.58 5.85 2.78
C THR A 561 -31.90 6.05 3.53
N ALA A 562 -32.98 6.50 2.87
CA ALA A 562 -34.29 6.60 3.47
C ALA A 562 -34.83 5.22 3.92
N LYS A 563 -34.65 4.19 3.07
CA LYS A 563 -35.02 2.80 3.40
C LYS A 563 -34.19 2.24 4.55
N LEU A 564 -32.88 2.49 4.58
CA LEU A 564 -32.02 2.08 5.67
C LEU A 564 -32.51 2.63 7.01
N ARG A 565 -32.78 3.93 7.06
CA ARG A 565 -33.30 4.58 8.26
C ARG A 565 -34.69 4.08 8.66
N GLN A 566 -35.55 3.75 7.69
CA GLN A 566 -36.82 3.11 7.95
C GLN A 566 -36.62 1.76 8.67
N PHE A 567 -35.78 0.86 8.13
CA PHE A 567 -35.55 -0.47 8.70
C PHE A 567 -34.94 -0.39 10.10
N LEU A 568 -33.99 0.54 10.29
CA LEU A 568 -33.41 0.79 11.61
C LEU A 568 -34.43 1.36 12.59
N GLY A 569 -35.34 2.25 12.14
CA GLY A 569 -36.47 2.76 12.93
C GLY A 569 -37.49 1.69 13.32
N GLU A 570 -37.62 0.63 12.52
CA GLU A 570 -38.44 -0.55 12.81
C GLU A 570 -37.74 -1.53 13.78
N GLY A 571 -36.50 -1.24 14.20
CA GLY A 571 -35.73 -2.05 15.14
C GLY A 571 -35.13 -3.31 14.54
N GLN A 572 -34.95 -3.34 13.19
CA GLN A 572 -34.29 -4.47 12.54
C GLN A 572 -32.79 -4.50 12.92
N ASP A 573 -32.27 -5.69 13.16
CA ASP A 573 -30.86 -5.92 13.37
C ASP A 573 -30.07 -5.94 12.03
N HIS A 574 -28.75 -6.04 12.08
CA HIS A 574 -27.86 -6.03 10.91
C HIS A 574 -28.31 -7.02 9.82
N ASP A 575 -28.53 -8.30 10.20
CA ASP A 575 -28.83 -9.36 9.23
C ASP A 575 -30.22 -9.21 8.63
N ALA A 576 -31.20 -8.72 9.43
CA ALA A 576 -32.54 -8.42 8.96
C ALA A 576 -32.55 -7.25 7.96
N VAL A 577 -31.78 -6.19 8.21
CA VAL A 577 -31.61 -5.06 7.28
C VAL A 577 -31.02 -5.53 5.97
N ILE A 578 -29.91 -6.29 6.00
CA ILE A 578 -29.28 -6.84 4.80
C ILE A 578 -30.26 -7.71 4.00
N ALA A 579 -31.00 -8.61 4.66
CA ALA A 579 -32.01 -9.43 4.00
C ALA A 579 -33.15 -8.60 3.39
N SER A 580 -33.56 -7.53 4.05
CA SER A 580 -34.58 -6.60 3.55
C SER A 580 -34.10 -5.80 2.34
N PHE A 581 -32.84 -5.36 2.34
CA PHE A 581 -32.23 -4.71 1.17
C PHE A 581 -32.12 -5.62 -0.04
N VAL A 582 -31.66 -6.86 0.14
CA VAL A 582 -31.59 -7.86 -0.95
C VAL A 582 -32.99 -8.13 -1.53
N ARG A 583 -34.00 -8.23 -0.69
CA ARG A 583 -35.40 -8.44 -1.13
C ARG A 583 -35.97 -7.23 -1.88
N ASP A 584 -35.76 -6.02 -1.35
CA ASP A 584 -36.40 -4.80 -1.89
C ASP A 584 -35.69 -4.28 -3.14
N PHE A 585 -34.39 -4.51 -3.28
CA PHE A 585 -33.56 -4.10 -4.43
C PHE A 585 -33.19 -5.25 -5.38
N GLY A 586 -33.70 -6.44 -5.15
CA GLY A 586 -33.81 -7.52 -6.14
C GLY A 586 -32.66 -8.50 -6.22
N SER A 587 -31.46 -8.25 -5.65
CA SER A 587 -30.36 -9.22 -5.62
C SER A 587 -29.26 -8.87 -4.62
N GLU A 588 -28.35 -9.83 -4.35
CA GLU A 588 -27.15 -9.61 -3.53
C GLU A 588 -26.13 -8.64 -4.18
N ALA A 589 -26.35 -8.23 -5.43
CA ALA A 589 -25.49 -7.25 -6.11
C ALA A 589 -25.56 -5.83 -5.48
N VAL A 590 -26.51 -5.57 -4.59
CA VAL A 590 -26.62 -4.35 -3.80
C VAL A 590 -25.65 -4.33 -2.60
N LEU A 591 -24.92 -5.41 -2.34
CA LEU A 591 -24.01 -5.53 -1.21
C LEU A 591 -22.55 -5.36 -1.64
N ALA A 592 -21.75 -4.74 -0.79
CA ALA A 592 -20.32 -4.54 -1.00
C ALA A 592 -19.47 -5.81 -0.74
N ALA A 593 -20.07 -6.85 -0.18
CA ALA A 593 -19.44 -8.16 0.02
C ALA A 593 -20.47 -9.28 -0.24
N PRO A 594 -20.05 -10.41 -0.83
CA PRO A 594 -20.95 -11.54 -1.06
C PRO A 594 -21.44 -12.13 0.25
N VAL A 595 -22.71 -12.50 0.33
CA VAL A 595 -23.27 -13.21 1.49
C VAL A 595 -22.66 -14.62 1.58
N ASP A 596 -22.29 -15.09 2.76
CA ASP A 596 -21.67 -16.42 2.99
C ASP A 596 -22.68 -17.56 2.81
N ARG A 597 -23.19 -17.74 1.58
CA ARG A 597 -24.14 -18.79 1.20
C ARG A 597 -23.84 -19.34 -0.20
N GLY A 598 -24.11 -20.63 -0.39
CA GLY A 598 -23.99 -21.27 -1.71
C GLY A 598 -22.61 -21.08 -2.37
N PHE A 599 -22.59 -20.70 -3.64
CA PHE A 599 -21.37 -20.43 -4.40
C PHE A 599 -20.54 -19.30 -3.80
N ASN A 600 -21.19 -18.32 -3.18
CA ASN A 600 -20.52 -17.15 -2.61
C ASN A 600 -19.57 -17.50 -1.47
N ARG A 601 -19.76 -18.66 -0.81
CA ARG A 601 -18.80 -19.20 0.16
C ARG A 601 -17.40 -19.35 -0.41
N LEU A 602 -17.28 -19.52 -1.72
CA LEU A 602 -15.96 -19.61 -2.34
C LEU A 602 -15.12 -18.36 -2.12
N ALA A 603 -15.73 -17.16 -2.15
CA ALA A 603 -15.02 -15.91 -1.84
C ALA A 603 -14.41 -15.93 -0.44
N TRP A 604 -15.15 -16.45 0.54
CA TRP A 604 -14.75 -16.50 1.94
C TRP A 604 -13.78 -17.65 2.26
N LEU A 605 -13.94 -18.79 1.60
CA LEU A 605 -13.10 -19.98 1.80
C LEU A 605 -11.78 -19.90 1.03
N PHE A 606 -11.79 -19.20 -0.12
CA PHE A 606 -10.63 -19.14 -1.00
C PHE A 606 -9.34 -18.65 -0.31
N PRO A 607 -9.32 -17.57 0.49
CA PRO A 607 -8.12 -17.13 1.17
C PRO A 607 -7.55 -18.19 2.13
N TYR A 608 -8.40 -18.92 2.84
CA TYR A 608 -7.97 -20.02 3.72
C TYR A 608 -7.40 -21.19 2.92
N LEU A 609 -8.05 -21.58 1.84
CA LEU A 609 -7.57 -22.65 0.95
C LEU A 609 -6.25 -22.28 0.29
N ALA A 610 -6.11 -21.06 -0.17
CA ALA A 610 -4.88 -20.56 -0.77
C ALA A 610 -3.75 -20.47 0.27
N ALA A 611 -4.03 -20.01 1.50
CA ALA A 611 -3.07 -19.99 2.60
C ALA A 611 -2.63 -21.41 3.00
N ALA A 612 -3.57 -22.36 3.10
CA ALA A 612 -3.27 -23.76 3.38
C ALA A 612 -2.42 -24.40 2.27
N ALA A 613 -2.75 -24.14 1.00
CA ALA A 613 -1.98 -24.62 -0.14
C ALA A 613 -0.57 -24.01 -0.17
N ALA A 614 -0.43 -22.71 0.13
CA ALA A 614 0.86 -22.05 0.25
C ALA A 614 1.69 -22.63 1.38
N LEU A 615 1.11 -22.81 2.57
CA LEU A 615 1.78 -23.44 3.72
C LEU A 615 2.21 -24.88 3.41
N PHE A 616 1.33 -25.67 2.78
CA PHE A 616 1.66 -27.01 2.32
C PHE A 616 2.82 -26.99 1.32
N GLY A 617 2.80 -26.11 0.33
CA GLY A 617 3.88 -25.91 -0.63
C GLY A 617 5.21 -25.55 0.04
N ILE A 618 5.19 -24.64 1.05
CA ILE A 618 6.35 -24.29 1.86
C ILE A 618 6.89 -25.54 2.58
N VAL A 619 6.03 -26.27 3.28
CA VAL A 619 6.42 -27.47 4.05
C VAL A 619 6.99 -28.56 3.14
N VAL A 620 6.34 -28.83 1.99
CA VAL A 620 6.82 -29.82 1.01
C VAL A 620 8.17 -29.43 0.43
N THR A 621 8.30 -28.18 0.02
CA THR A 621 9.55 -27.66 -0.55
C THR A 621 10.68 -27.73 0.47
N ALA A 622 10.42 -27.29 1.69
CA ALA A 622 11.37 -27.34 2.76
C ALA A 622 11.76 -28.76 3.16
N ARG A 623 10.78 -29.69 3.27
CA ARG A 623 11.08 -31.11 3.53
C ARG A 623 11.87 -31.76 2.40
N ARG A 624 11.63 -31.38 1.14
CA ARG A 624 12.46 -31.83 0.01
C ARG A 624 13.88 -31.31 0.12
N TRP A 625 14.05 -30.05 0.48
CA TRP A 625 15.37 -29.43 0.65
C TRP A 625 16.13 -30.00 1.86
N SER A 626 15.45 -30.32 2.97
CA SER A 626 16.09 -30.90 4.16
C SER A 626 16.41 -32.41 4.03
N ARG A 627 15.85 -33.12 3.04
CA ARG A 627 16.05 -34.57 2.83
C ARG A 627 17.12 -34.91 1.79
N GLN A 628 17.55 -33.97 0.98
CA GLN A 628 18.65 -34.16 0.05
C GLN A 628 19.97 -33.93 0.81
N ALA A 629 20.26 -34.83 1.75
CA ALA A 629 21.59 -34.83 2.34
C ALA A 629 22.61 -35.02 1.21
N VAL A 630 23.49 -34.02 1.03
CA VAL A 630 24.68 -34.17 0.21
C VAL A 630 25.42 -35.40 0.73
N PRO A 631 25.81 -36.37 -0.10
CA PRO A 631 26.72 -37.39 0.34
C PRO A 631 27.92 -36.70 0.97
N ALA A 632 28.16 -36.98 2.26
CA ALA A 632 29.34 -36.44 2.93
C ALA A 632 30.54 -36.80 2.08
N VAL A 633 31.21 -35.79 1.49
CA VAL A 633 32.52 -35.98 0.91
C VAL A 633 33.39 -36.39 2.08
N ALA A 634 33.81 -37.64 2.07
CA ALA A 634 34.71 -38.18 3.09
C ALA A 634 35.96 -37.31 3.09
N GLY A 635 36.08 -36.38 4.03
CA GLY A 635 37.17 -35.43 4.12
C GLY A 635 36.89 -34.13 4.87
N ASP A 636 35.64 -33.82 5.18
CA ASP A 636 35.35 -32.67 6.06
C ASP A 636 35.58 -33.06 7.51
N ALA A 637 36.82 -32.98 7.96
CA ALA A 637 37.15 -32.82 9.36
C ALA A 637 36.44 -31.56 9.80
N GLY A 638 35.45 -31.72 10.70
CA GLY A 638 34.50 -30.65 11.05
C GLY A 638 35.22 -29.34 11.30
N LEU A 639 34.81 -28.32 10.56
CA LEU A 639 35.27 -26.94 10.79
C LEU A 639 35.05 -26.65 12.28
N ASP A 640 36.12 -26.21 12.93
CA ASP A 640 36.09 -25.75 14.32
C ASP A 640 34.88 -24.82 14.49
N PRO A 641 33.99 -25.06 15.48
CA PRO A 641 32.84 -24.19 15.72
C PRO A 641 33.17 -22.70 15.81
N ALA A 642 34.40 -22.36 16.26
CA ALA A 642 34.91 -21.00 16.28
C ALA A 642 35.21 -20.47 14.87
N LEU A 643 35.70 -21.31 13.96
CA LEU A 643 35.95 -20.94 12.57
C LEU A 643 34.64 -20.76 11.78
N SER A 644 33.63 -21.59 12.05
CA SER A 644 32.29 -21.47 11.47
C SER A 644 31.58 -20.19 11.94
N ALA A 645 31.66 -19.87 13.22
CA ALA A 645 31.13 -18.61 13.77
C ALA A 645 31.84 -17.38 13.20
N ARG A 646 33.15 -17.46 12.98
CA ARG A 646 33.95 -16.40 12.39
C ARG A 646 33.66 -16.24 10.90
N LEU A 647 33.43 -17.32 10.17
CA LEU A 647 33.00 -17.29 8.78
C LEU A 647 31.59 -16.66 8.64
N ASP A 648 30.69 -16.98 9.54
CA ASP A 648 29.34 -16.38 9.58
C ASP A 648 29.41 -14.89 9.94
N ASP A 649 30.35 -14.47 10.78
CA ASP A 649 30.62 -13.05 11.09
C ASP A 649 31.29 -12.31 9.92
N GLU A 650 32.22 -12.94 9.23
CA GLU A 650 32.86 -12.36 8.02
C GLU A 650 31.86 -12.25 6.86
N LEU A 651 31.01 -13.26 6.64
CA LEU A 651 29.92 -13.22 5.65
C LEU A 651 28.88 -12.14 5.97
N ARG A 652 28.65 -11.88 7.26
CA ARG A 652 27.80 -10.79 7.72
C ARG A 652 28.42 -9.41 7.49
N ASN A 653 29.74 -9.32 7.49
CA ASN A 653 30.48 -8.08 7.25
C ASN A 653 30.76 -7.82 5.75
N LEU A 654 30.58 -8.81 4.88
CA LEU A 654 30.67 -8.67 3.42
C LEU A 654 29.39 -8.13 2.77
N ASP A 655 28.29 -8.08 3.51
CA ASP A 655 27.03 -7.42 3.13
C ASP A 655 27.07 -5.93 3.51
#